data_f7faf9e32b1441ac2e10ca846a501cb0
#
_entry.id   f7faf9e32b1441ac2e10ca846a501cb0
#
_cell.length_a   1.000
_cell.length_b   1.000
_cell.length_c   1.000
_cell.angle_alpha   90.00
_cell.angle_beta   90.00
_cell.angle_gamma   90.00
#
_symmetry.space_group_name_H-M   'P 1'
#
loop_
_entity.id
_entity.type
_entity.pdbx_description
1 polymer ?
#
loop_
_entity_poly.entity_id
_entity_poly.type
_entity_poly.pdbx_seq_one_letter_code
_entity_poly.pdbx_strand_id
1 'polypeptide(L)'
;MQYGYFDEKAREYVITNPNTPAPWANYLGSPDYGAIVTQNAGGYSFVKSGAAGRILRYTFNQFDEPGRYIYLRDEETGDFWSASWKPVAKPLDTFKTETRHGTSYTEIVSEYDGIRSKALYYVPMGATHEVWRISVENLTDRPRKIGVFGYAELTTESFYTQDLVNMQYTQFITKTEFHDNFILEQINEFNYPNPDGTTGRERFFGLAGAKVASYTGRREQFLGRNRFDKPQAVLDGKCDDSLNYNGNPCGALQFTLELGAGEKKEAAFLLGQKTVFEAKKIMDRYADLSATVDSELQELIRYWHGELENLKICTPDKNFDAMINTWNAFQCFTTFVWSRAASLIYCGERNGYGYRDTVQDIQGIMHLDPELARKQLTFMLSAQVHHGAGLPLVKYSHNAGHENTPDDDSYVKETGHPSYRADDALWLFPTVYKYVAETGNTAYLDEEIPFADKDTGTVREHLKRAINFSMTHLGPHGMPAGLHADWNDCLVLGSQGESTFVAFQLYYALNIMKEFCENEPEYVKYLDETAEKLLKILNEKCFEGDRFIRGFRDTGDIIGSKNDREASMWLNPQSWAVISRGATPEQAEVILQTAYEKLNTPYGLELMQPSYRYDYFEGARMRLFNPGTKENGGIFCQPQGWAILAEALVGHGNRAFQYFRESSPASFNDDADRRVIEPYVHGQFIEGHESPFAGRSHVHWLTGTASTVMVGCVEGILGLRPTTKGIEISPAIPAEWDGFTMEKVFRGKKLHITVNNLAHKEGKPEKYILNGQEMPAGVIPEEMLAEDNKIVVIM
;
A
#
# COMPACT_ATOMS: atom_id res chain seq x y z
N MET A 1 23.06 0.74 10.43
CA MET A 1 22.71 1.33 11.74
C MET A 1 21.24 1.06 12.02
N GLN A 2 20.86 0.89 13.27
CA GLN A 2 19.46 0.81 13.72
C GLN A 2 18.99 2.20 14.16
N TYR A 3 17.82 2.63 13.68
CA TYR A 3 17.23 3.95 13.97
C TYR A 3 16.01 3.88 14.88
N GLY A 4 15.50 2.67 15.14
CA GLY A 4 14.29 2.47 15.93
C GLY A 4 14.03 1.00 16.21
N TYR A 5 12.86 0.71 16.77
CA TYR A 5 12.44 -0.64 17.12
C TYR A 5 10.91 -0.81 17.04
N PHE A 6 10.47 -2.06 16.94
CA PHE A 6 9.07 -2.43 16.98
C PHE A 6 8.56 -2.50 18.42
N ASP A 7 7.50 -1.76 18.75
CA ASP A 7 6.72 -1.92 19.97
C ASP A 7 5.47 -2.75 19.63
N GLU A 8 5.60 -4.08 19.74
CA GLU A 8 4.51 -5.01 19.37
C GLU A 8 3.24 -4.78 20.20
N LYS A 9 3.39 -4.39 21.49
CA LYS A 9 2.26 -4.18 22.39
C LYS A 9 1.44 -2.96 22.00
N ALA A 10 2.09 -1.88 21.64
CA ALA A 10 1.45 -0.64 21.21
C ALA A 10 1.07 -0.69 19.72
N ARG A 11 1.59 -1.66 18.96
CA ARG A 11 1.52 -1.71 17.50
C ARG A 11 2.11 -0.44 16.87
N GLU A 12 3.29 -0.07 17.35
CA GLU A 12 4.03 1.10 16.92
C GLU A 12 5.42 0.73 16.42
N TYR A 13 5.94 1.55 15.52
CA TYR A 13 7.36 1.60 15.25
C TYR A 13 7.94 2.88 15.86
N VAL A 14 8.92 2.71 16.75
CA VAL A 14 9.51 3.80 17.53
C VAL A 14 10.85 4.20 16.94
N ILE A 15 10.95 5.44 16.43
CA ILE A 15 12.16 6.01 15.86
C ILE A 15 12.87 6.83 16.94
N THR A 16 14.07 6.39 17.31
CA THR A 16 14.88 7.05 18.36
C THR A 16 15.98 7.95 17.80
N ASN A 17 16.28 7.82 16.51
CA ASN A 17 17.18 8.71 15.78
C ASN A 17 16.45 9.29 14.56
N PRO A 18 16.10 10.61 14.58
CA PRO A 18 15.30 11.23 13.52
C PRO A 18 16.08 11.45 12.21
N ASN A 19 17.43 11.31 12.24
CA ASN A 19 18.29 11.45 11.07
C ASN A 19 18.37 10.14 10.28
N THR A 20 17.20 9.62 9.89
CA THR A 20 17.05 8.41 9.09
C THR A 20 17.64 8.58 7.68
N PRO A 21 18.02 7.50 6.98
CA PRO A 21 18.62 7.56 5.63
C PRO A 21 17.73 8.22 4.57
N ALA A 22 16.42 8.14 4.76
CA ALA A 22 15.39 8.79 3.96
C ALA A 22 14.24 9.22 4.89
N PRO A 23 13.26 10.01 4.42
CA PRO A 23 12.05 10.26 5.17
C PRO A 23 11.29 8.94 5.40
N TRP A 24 11.02 8.62 6.68
CA TRP A 24 10.24 7.46 7.08
C TRP A 24 8.82 7.89 7.44
N ALA A 25 7.88 7.46 6.64
CA ALA A 25 6.51 7.95 6.67
C ALA A 25 5.55 7.02 7.38
N ASN A 26 4.43 7.61 7.78
CA ASN A 26 3.21 6.91 8.17
C ASN A 26 2.01 7.50 7.43
N TYR A 27 0.98 6.70 7.23
CA TYR A 27 -0.28 7.12 6.62
C TYR A 27 -1.35 7.35 7.68
N LEU A 28 -2.05 8.47 7.52
CA LEU A 28 -3.18 8.85 8.35
C LEU A 28 -4.43 9.00 7.48
N GLY A 29 -5.59 8.70 8.04
CA GLY A 29 -6.83 9.05 7.39
C GLY A 29 -7.67 7.88 6.88
N SER A 30 -8.59 8.23 6.00
CA SER A 30 -9.63 7.39 5.43
C SER A 30 -9.66 7.56 3.92
N PRO A 31 -10.53 6.82 3.17
CA PRO A 31 -10.70 7.01 1.74
C PRO A 31 -11.05 8.44 1.32
N ASP A 32 -11.67 9.22 2.21
CA ASP A 32 -12.10 10.59 1.91
C ASP A 32 -11.03 11.65 2.22
N TYR A 33 -10.07 11.35 3.11
CA TYR A 33 -8.98 12.25 3.48
C TYR A 33 -7.72 11.47 3.82
N GLY A 34 -6.64 11.71 3.08
CA GLY A 34 -5.33 11.10 3.32
C GLY A 34 -4.30 12.13 3.76
N ALA A 35 -3.45 11.73 4.71
CA ALA A 35 -2.27 12.49 5.10
C ALA A 35 -1.07 11.54 5.22
N ILE A 36 0.08 11.97 4.70
CA ILE A 36 1.35 11.29 4.85
C ILE A 36 2.21 12.15 5.78
N VAL A 37 2.70 11.56 6.86
CA VAL A 37 3.50 12.25 7.88
C VAL A 37 4.79 11.50 8.11
N THR A 38 5.94 12.17 7.96
CA THR A 38 7.25 11.57 8.24
C THR A 38 7.63 11.76 9.72
N GLN A 39 8.71 11.09 10.14
CA GLN A 39 9.29 11.25 11.50
C GLN A 39 9.69 12.69 11.82
N ASN A 40 9.78 13.55 10.82
CA ASN A 40 10.10 14.97 10.96
C ASN A 40 8.90 15.89 10.62
N ALA A 41 7.67 15.35 10.61
CA ALA A 41 6.44 16.07 10.28
C ALA A 41 6.35 16.60 8.83
N GLY A 42 7.20 16.14 7.93
CA GLY A 42 7.10 16.34 6.48
C GLY A 42 5.93 15.57 5.87
N GLY A 43 5.79 15.67 4.55
CA GLY A 43 4.73 14.99 3.79
C GLY A 43 3.61 15.93 3.36
N TYR A 44 2.45 15.38 3.02
CA TYR A 44 1.34 16.17 2.47
C TYR A 44 -0.04 15.57 2.78
N SER A 45 -1.09 16.38 2.51
CA SER A 45 -2.48 15.98 2.72
C SER A 45 -3.32 16.22 1.48
N PHE A 46 -4.38 15.41 1.33
CA PHE A 46 -5.26 15.46 0.17
C PHE A 46 -6.67 14.96 0.52
N VAL A 47 -7.67 15.43 -0.23
CA VAL A 47 -9.06 14.94 -0.19
C VAL A 47 -9.28 13.98 -1.36
N LYS A 48 -9.63 12.74 -1.10
CA LYS A 48 -9.91 11.65 -2.05
C LYS A 48 -8.75 11.27 -2.97
N SER A 49 -8.09 12.24 -3.61
CA SER A 49 -7.08 11.99 -4.64
C SER A 49 -5.80 12.79 -4.37
N GLY A 50 -4.67 12.12 -4.29
CA GLY A 50 -3.36 12.77 -4.23
C GLY A 50 -3.00 13.56 -5.49
N ALA A 51 -3.64 13.26 -6.63
CA ALA A 51 -3.49 13.99 -7.88
C ALA A 51 -4.37 15.24 -7.98
N ALA A 52 -5.63 15.14 -7.57
CA ALA A 52 -6.68 16.14 -7.82
C ALA A 52 -7.33 16.70 -6.55
N GLY A 53 -6.82 16.37 -5.38
CA GLY A 53 -7.36 16.83 -4.09
C GLY A 53 -6.31 17.37 -3.13
N ARG A 54 -5.16 17.80 -3.65
CA ARG A 54 -4.02 18.23 -2.85
C ARG A 54 -4.35 19.46 -2.00
N ILE A 55 -3.97 19.40 -0.72
CA ILE A 55 -4.10 20.53 0.23
C ILE A 55 -2.73 21.13 0.52
N LEU A 56 -1.78 20.30 0.96
CA LEU A 56 -0.43 20.74 1.25
C LEU A 56 0.48 20.54 0.04
N ARG A 57 1.32 21.54 -0.20
CA ARG A 57 2.35 21.46 -1.24
C ARG A 57 3.42 20.47 -0.85
N TYR A 58 3.80 19.62 -1.78
CA TYR A 58 4.89 18.67 -1.63
C TYR A 58 5.56 18.40 -2.98
N THR A 59 6.87 18.44 -2.97
CA THR A 59 7.73 17.95 -4.04
C THR A 59 8.71 16.97 -3.43
N PHE A 60 8.92 15.83 -4.08
CA PHE A 60 9.83 14.81 -3.54
C PHE A 60 11.23 15.37 -3.33
N ASN A 61 11.71 15.29 -2.10
CA ASN A 61 13.11 15.51 -1.75
C ASN A 61 13.44 14.72 -0.46
N GLN A 62 14.72 14.47 -0.22
CA GLN A 62 15.19 13.68 0.92
C GLN A 62 15.12 14.43 2.27
N PHE A 63 14.77 15.68 2.26
CA PHE A 63 14.85 16.56 3.44
C PHE A 63 13.46 16.95 3.97
N ASP A 64 12.39 16.38 3.45
CA ASP A 64 10.99 16.60 3.88
C ASP A 64 10.50 18.05 3.77
N GLU A 65 11.04 18.82 2.87
CA GLU A 65 10.60 20.20 2.64
C GLU A 65 9.88 20.32 1.29
N PRO A 66 8.71 20.97 1.27
CA PRO A 66 7.89 21.58 2.32
C PRO A 66 7.03 20.57 3.09
N GLY A 67 6.25 21.04 4.09
CA GLY A 67 5.40 20.19 4.91
C GLY A 67 4.52 20.98 5.88
N ARG A 68 4.24 20.39 7.03
CA ARG A 68 3.50 20.93 8.15
C ARG A 68 4.40 21.00 9.38
N TYR A 69 4.59 22.18 9.96
CA TYR A 69 5.54 22.31 11.04
C TYR A 69 4.99 23.12 12.21
N ILE A 70 5.42 22.78 13.42
CA ILE A 70 5.17 23.51 14.65
C ILE A 70 6.51 23.99 15.17
N TYR A 71 6.70 25.32 15.19
CA TYR A 71 7.89 25.96 15.77
C TYR A 71 7.60 26.42 17.18
N LEU A 72 8.62 26.31 18.01
CA LEU A 72 8.64 26.79 19.40
C LEU A 72 9.74 27.84 19.55
N ARG A 73 9.44 28.92 20.23
CA ARG A 73 10.39 30.01 20.47
C ARG A 73 10.35 30.43 21.94
N ASP A 74 11.51 30.46 22.58
CA ASP A 74 11.63 31.08 23.87
C ASP A 74 11.60 32.59 23.72
N GLU A 75 10.62 33.26 24.36
CA GLU A 75 10.40 34.69 24.21
C GLU A 75 11.41 35.55 25.00
N GLU A 76 12.14 34.96 25.96
CA GLU A 76 13.20 35.65 26.72
C GLU A 76 14.50 35.67 25.93
N THR A 77 14.89 34.54 25.35
CA THR A 77 16.19 34.41 24.69
C THR A 77 16.13 34.65 23.20
N GLY A 78 14.95 34.48 22.58
CA GLY A 78 14.76 34.50 21.15
C GLY A 78 15.24 33.21 20.46
N ASP A 79 15.74 32.21 21.20
CA ASP A 79 16.09 30.92 20.62
C ASP A 79 14.84 30.17 20.21
N PHE A 80 14.93 29.36 19.16
CA PHE A 80 13.79 28.66 18.60
C PHE A 80 14.19 27.29 18.05
N TRP A 81 13.22 26.38 18.01
CA TRP A 81 13.33 25.04 17.47
C TRP A 81 11.99 24.59 16.87
N SER A 82 11.94 23.43 16.25
CA SER A 82 10.69 22.80 15.84
C SER A 82 10.31 21.66 16.78
N ALA A 83 9.00 21.38 16.92
CA ALA A 83 8.48 20.27 17.72
C ALA A 83 8.95 18.90 17.23
N SER A 84 9.17 18.74 15.92
CA SER A 84 9.95 17.68 15.27
C SER A 84 11.42 18.11 15.17
N TRP A 85 12.34 17.20 14.92
CA TRP A 85 13.75 17.56 14.76
C TRP A 85 13.96 18.53 13.59
N LYS A 86 13.48 18.20 12.40
CA LYS A 86 13.42 19.15 11.26
C LYS A 86 12.14 19.98 11.33
N PRO A 87 12.14 21.17 10.69
CA PRO A 87 13.15 21.70 9.80
C PRO A 87 14.32 22.44 10.47
N VAL A 88 14.24 22.79 11.75
CA VAL A 88 15.30 23.59 12.43
C VAL A 88 16.58 22.77 12.65
N ALA A 89 16.46 21.49 12.93
CA ALA A 89 17.55 20.54 13.05
C ALA A 89 18.62 20.94 14.11
N LYS A 90 18.18 21.24 15.33
CA LYS A 90 19.12 21.46 16.45
C LYS A 90 20.06 20.26 16.62
N PRO A 91 21.30 20.45 17.09
CA PRO A 91 22.24 19.35 17.31
C PRO A 91 21.65 18.26 18.21
N LEU A 92 21.79 16.98 17.82
CA LEU A 92 21.18 15.84 18.52
C LEU A 92 21.80 15.50 19.87
N ASP A 93 22.90 16.13 20.23
CA ASP A 93 23.47 16.07 21.58
C ASP A 93 22.71 16.95 22.59
N THR A 94 22.00 17.96 22.11
CA THR A 94 21.18 18.90 22.90
C THR A 94 19.69 18.75 22.67
N PHE A 95 19.29 18.19 21.54
CA PHE A 95 17.89 17.96 21.16
C PHE A 95 17.57 16.48 21.22
N LYS A 96 16.70 16.09 22.14
CA LYS A 96 16.22 14.71 22.25
C LYS A 96 14.88 14.58 21.57
N THR A 97 14.68 13.51 20.81
CA THR A 97 13.40 13.26 20.17
C THR A 97 13.15 11.76 20.00
N GLU A 98 11.87 11.39 20.05
CA GLU A 98 11.36 10.08 19.75
C GLU A 98 10.09 10.27 18.91
N THR A 99 9.99 9.53 17.80
CA THR A 99 8.79 9.49 16.97
C THR A 99 8.16 8.11 17.05
N ARG A 100 6.86 8.06 17.30
CA ARG A 100 6.04 6.85 17.32
C ARG A 100 5.09 6.88 16.15
N HIS A 101 5.28 5.99 15.19
CA HIS A 101 4.32 5.71 14.13
C HIS A 101 3.43 4.57 14.59
N GLY A 102 2.14 4.86 14.77
CA GLY A 102 1.13 3.86 15.07
C GLY A 102 0.20 3.63 13.89
N THR A 103 -0.83 2.80 14.08
CA THR A 103 -1.84 2.56 13.04
C THR A 103 -2.71 3.80 12.83
N SER A 104 -2.38 4.58 11.81
CA SER A 104 -3.07 5.82 11.39
C SER A 104 -2.92 7.03 12.34
N TYR A 105 -1.88 7.05 13.16
CA TYR A 105 -1.45 8.23 13.91
C TYR A 105 0.07 8.31 14.01
N THR A 106 0.59 9.50 14.28
CA THR A 106 2.02 9.73 14.52
C THR A 106 2.18 10.68 15.70
N GLU A 107 3.02 10.30 16.64
CA GLU A 107 3.37 11.09 17.81
C GLU A 107 4.88 11.40 17.80
N ILE A 108 5.24 12.69 17.96
CA ILE A 108 6.62 13.15 18.05
C ILE A 108 6.80 13.82 19.42
N VAL A 109 7.68 13.25 20.23
CA VAL A 109 8.06 13.84 21.52
C VAL A 109 9.46 14.40 21.41
N SER A 110 9.67 15.66 21.84
CA SER A 110 10.98 16.30 21.80
C SER A 110 11.26 17.07 23.08
N GLU A 111 12.53 17.11 23.46
CA GLU A 111 13.02 17.90 24.58
C GLU A 111 14.20 18.79 24.13
N TYR A 112 14.07 20.08 24.36
CA TYR A 112 15.14 21.05 24.13
C TYR A 112 15.06 22.19 25.14
N ASP A 113 16.22 22.58 25.68
CA ASP A 113 16.35 23.71 26.64
C ASP A 113 15.35 23.66 27.80
N GLY A 114 15.10 22.46 28.35
CA GLY A 114 14.17 22.28 29.47
C GLY A 114 12.68 22.39 29.10
N ILE A 115 12.35 22.45 27.85
CA ILE A 115 10.98 22.37 27.34
C ILE A 115 10.77 21.02 26.65
N ARG A 116 9.74 20.28 27.09
CA ARG A 116 9.26 19.08 26.40
C ARG A 116 8.06 19.46 25.56
N SER A 117 8.06 19.06 24.28
CA SER A 117 6.90 19.15 23.40
C SER A 117 6.47 17.76 22.93
N LYS A 118 5.15 17.60 22.76
CA LYS A 118 4.54 16.39 22.23
C LYS A 118 3.55 16.79 21.14
N ALA A 119 3.87 16.46 19.89
CA ALA A 119 3.03 16.70 18.73
C ALA A 119 2.38 15.39 18.28
N LEU A 120 1.06 15.32 18.26
CA LEU A 120 0.27 14.17 17.81
C LEU A 120 -0.49 14.54 16.55
N TYR A 121 -0.28 13.76 15.49
CA TYR A 121 -0.91 13.92 14.18
C TYR A 121 -1.85 12.75 13.91
N TYR A 122 -3.10 13.03 13.58
CA TYR A 122 -4.08 12.03 13.17
C TYR A 122 -5.23 12.66 12.37
N VAL A 123 -6.01 11.80 11.71
CA VAL A 123 -7.27 12.15 11.05
C VAL A 123 -8.39 11.44 11.81
N PRO A 124 -9.39 12.16 12.37
CA PRO A 124 -10.51 11.51 13.04
C PRO A 124 -11.30 10.61 12.09
N MET A 125 -11.89 9.54 12.62
CA MET A 125 -12.67 8.60 11.83
C MET A 125 -13.76 9.30 11.02
N GLY A 126 -13.78 9.07 9.70
CA GLY A 126 -14.75 9.66 8.77
C GLY A 126 -14.63 11.19 8.57
N ALA A 127 -13.59 11.83 9.12
CA ALA A 127 -13.37 13.26 8.95
C ALA A 127 -12.64 13.59 7.64
N THR A 128 -12.81 14.83 7.18
CA THR A 128 -12.05 15.44 6.09
C THR A 128 -11.18 16.60 6.58
N HIS A 129 -10.61 16.40 7.76
CA HIS A 129 -9.60 17.28 8.37
C HIS A 129 -8.64 16.45 9.23
N GLU A 130 -7.44 16.96 9.41
CA GLU A 130 -6.42 16.41 10.30
C GLU A 130 -6.25 17.30 11.53
N VAL A 131 -5.77 16.70 12.60
CA VAL A 131 -5.52 17.32 13.90
C VAL A 131 -4.04 17.22 14.23
N TRP A 132 -3.42 18.35 14.60
CA TRP A 132 -2.04 18.44 15.10
C TRP A 132 -2.09 18.95 16.54
N ARG A 133 -2.29 18.05 17.51
CA ARG A 133 -2.28 18.42 18.93
C ARG A 133 -0.84 18.69 19.36
N ILE A 134 -0.59 19.83 19.95
CA ILE A 134 0.68 20.19 20.57
C ILE A 134 0.51 20.37 22.08
N SER A 135 1.28 19.62 22.84
CA SER A 135 1.41 19.79 24.29
C SER A 135 2.81 20.28 24.59
N VAL A 136 2.94 21.31 25.41
CA VAL A 136 4.21 21.90 25.82
C VAL A 136 4.31 21.91 27.34
N GLU A 137 5.39 21.33 27.86
CA GLU A 137 5.67 21.18 29.30
C GLU A 137 6.98 21.89 29.65
N ASN A 138 6.95 22.69 30.69
CA ASN A 138 8.14 23.34 31.25
C ASN A 138 8.79 22.41 32.29
N LEU A 139 9.91 21.81 31.98
CA LEU A 139 10.65 20.93 32.88
C LEU A 139 11.60 21.68 33.83
N THR A 140 11.67 23.02 33.73
CA THR A 140 12.54 23.87 34.58
C THR A 140 11.84 24.27 35.86
N ASP A 141 12.59 24.81 36.80
CA ASP A 141 12.12 25.33 38.09
C ASP A 141 11.67 26.80 38.04
N ARG A 142 11.70 27.43 36.87
CA ARG A 142 11.30 28.83 36.66
C ARG A 142 10.19 28.96 35.61
N PRO A 143 9.38 30.01 35.68
CA PRO A 143 8.41 30.27 34.61
C PRO A 143 9.09 30.46 33.25
N ARG A 144 8.44 30.03 32.19
CA ARG A 144 8.89 30.18 30.79
C ARG A 144 7.74 30.75 29.95
N LYS A 145 8.10 31.55 28.97
CA LYS A 145 7.16 32.09 27.97
C LYS A 145 7.54 31.58 26.57
N ILE A 146 6.68 30.74 25.98
CA ILE A 146 6.97 30.04 24.73
C ILE A 146 6.00 30.51 23.65
N GLY A 147 6.52 31.08 22.57
CA GLY A 147 5.79 31.35 21.33
C GLY A 147 5.64 30.04 20.55
N VAL A 148 4.43 29.72 20.09
CA VAL A 148 4.12 28.54 19.30
C VAL A 148 3.58 28.97 17.95
N PHE A 149 4.20 28.48 16.86
CA PHE A 149 3.83 28.82 15.49
C PHE A 149 3.46 27.52 14.74
N GLY A 150 2.22 27.40 14.31
CA GLY A 150 1.83 26.36 13.36
C GLY A 150 1.97 26.87 11.94
N TYR A 151 2.50 26.04 11.05
CA TYR A 151 2.71 26.36 9.65
C TYR A 151 2.25 25.24 8.73
N ALA A 152 1.42 25.59 7.75
CA ALA A 152 0.94 24.73 6.68
C ALA A 152 1.22 25.39 5.32
N GLU A 153 1.99 24.76 4.45
CA GLU A 153 2.21 25.28 3.09
C GLU A 153 1.09 24.80 2.17
N LEU A 154 0.18 25.71 1.81
CA LEU A 154 -0.99 25.40 1.00
C LEU A 154 -0.63 25.40 -0.50
N THR A 155 -1.32 24.58 -1.29
CA THR A 155 -1.18 24.62 -2.75
C THR A 155 -2.03 25.74 -3.34
N THR A 156 -1.62 26.31 -4.46
CA THR A 156 -2.40 27.32 -5.19
C THR A 156 -3.52 26.71 -6.05
N GLU A 157 -3.48 25.38 -6.22
CA GLU A 157 -4.43 24.58 -7.00
C GLU A 157 -4.47 23.17 -6.42
N SER A 158 -5.62 22.51 -6.49
CA SER A 158 -5.78 21.13 -5.98
C SER A 158 -5.14 20.09 -6.88
N PHE A 159 -5.05 20.35 -8.17
CA PHE A 159 -4.37 19.46 -9.11
C PHE A 159 -2.86 19.62 -8.98
N TYR A 160 -2.20 18.54 -8.59
CA TYR A 160 -0.76 18.50 -8.34
C TYR A 160 0.08 19.08 -9.48
N THR A 161 -0.19 18.68 -10.71
CA THR A 161 0.54 19.16 -11.88
C THR A 161 0.31 20.65 -12.13
N GLN A 162 -0.88 21.17 -11.88
CA GLN A 162 -1.18 22.58 -12.04
C GLN A 162 -0.47 23.44 -10.97
N ASP A 163 -0.47 23.01 -9.71
CA ASP A 163 0.25 23.70 -8.65
C ASP A 163 1.75 23.80 -8.94
N LEU A 164 2.35 22.76 -9.53
CA LEU A 164 3.80 22.73 -9.78
C LEU A 164 4.23 23.45 -11.06
N VAL A 165 3.50 23.30 -12.17
CA VAL A 165 3.96 23.76 -13.48
C VAL A 165 3.22 24.96 -14.03
N ASN A 166 2.08 25.34 -13.47
CA ASN A 166 1.24 26.41 -13.97
C ASN A 166 1.07 27.57 -13.00
N MET A 167 2.06 27.83 -12.16
CA MET A 167 2.02 28.88 -11.14
C MET A 167 1.82 30.28 -11.71
N GLN A 168 2.12 30.50 -12.99
CA GLN A 168 1.80 31.76 -13.65
C GLN A 168 0.28 32.09 -13.68
N TYR A 169 -0.57 31.07 -13.52
CA TYR A 169 -2.02 31.21 -13.39
C TYR A 169 -2.48 30.99 -11.96
N THR A 170 -2.08 29.87 -11.36
CA THR A 170 -2.66 29.36 -10.12
C THR A 170 -2.43 30.32 -8.95
N GLN A 171 -1.32 31.05 -8.91
CA GLN A 171 -1.11 32.08 -7.90
C GLN A 171 -2.13 33.25 -7.96
N PHE A 172 -2.87 33.42 -9.07
CA PHE A 172 -3.84 34.53 -9.24
C PHE A 172 -5.30 34.09 -8.99
N ILE A 173 -5.54 32.82 -8.68
CA ILE A 173 -6.86 32.28 -8.39
C ILE A 173 -7.05 31.96 -6.90
N THR A 174 -6.04 32.22 -6.07
CA THR A 174 -6.05 31.92 -4.63
C THR A 174 -5.99 33.19 -3.79
N LYS A 175 -6.75 33.22 -2.71
CA LYS A 175 -6.70 34.24 -1.65
C LYS A 175 -6.91 33.60 -0.29
N THR A 176 -6.50 34.30 0.78
CA THR A 176 -6.77 33.90 2.16
C THR A 176 -7.58 34.95 2.90
N GLU A 177 -8.35 34.53 3.89
CA GLU A 177 -9.10 35.35 4.83
C GLU A 177 -8.84 34.86 6.25
N PHE A 178 -8.91 35.76 7.25
CA PHE A 178 -8.81 35.37 8.65
C PHE A 178 -10.18 35.48 9.34
N HIS A 179 -10.58 34.44 10.03
CA HIS A 179 -11.84 34.34 10.75
C HIS A 179 -11.57 33.88 12.20
N ASP A 180 -11.72 34.77 13.16
CA ASP A 180 -11.57 34.48 14.58
C ASP A 180 -10.26 33.74 14.94
N ASN A 181 -10.18 32.42 14.73
CA ASN A 181 -9.04 31.56 15.10
C ASN A 181 -8.56 30.67 13.93
N PHE A 182 -8.95 30.99 12.70
CA PHE A 182 -8.48 30.22 11.53
C PHE A 182 -8.28 31.09 10.29
N ILE A 183 -7.37 30.65 9.45
CA ILE A 183 -7.19 31.13 8.08
C ILE A 183 -8.04 30.26 7.18
N LEU A 184 -8.81 30.88 6.30
CA LEU A 184 -9.53 30.25 5.21
C LEU A 184 -8.84 30.59 3.89
N GLU A 185 -8.44 29.57 3.15
CA GLU A 185 -8.01 29.72 1.75
C GLU A 185 -9.19 29.47 0.83
N GLN A 186 -9.34 30.31 -0.18
CA GLN A 186 -10.30 30.15 -1.27
C GLN A 186 -9.56 30.05 -2.59
N ILE A 187 -9.88 29.02 -3.39
CA ILE A 187 -9.29 28.78 -4.72
C ILE A 187 -10.41 28.72 -5.74
N ASN A 188 -10.33 29.53 -6.79
CA ASN A 188 -11.26 29.50 -7.92
C ASN A 188 -10.85 28.40 -8.93
N GLU A 189 -11.41 27.21 -8.79
CA GLU A 189 -11.12 26.07 -9.67
C GLU A 189 -12.30 25.80 -10.59
N PHE A 190 -12.18 26.07 -11.89
CA PHE A 190 -13.24 25.88 -12.89
C PHE A 190 -13.73 24.43 -12.99
N ASN A 191 -12.87 23.47 -12.72
CA ASN A 191 -13.17 22.04 -12.83
C ASN A 191 -13.76 21.46 -11.54
N TYR A 192 -14.09 22.30 -10.55
CA TYR A 192 -14.67 21.86 -9.29
C TYR A 192 -15.98 22.61 -8.99
N PRO A 193 -17.09 22.19 -9.63
CA PRO A 193 -18.39 22.79 -9.37
C PRO A 193 -18.91 22.38 -7.98
N ASN A 194 -19.38 23.37 -7.22
CA ASN A 194 -20.08 23.16 -5.96
C ASN A 194 -21.56 22.89 -6.19
N PRO A 195 -22.29 22.27 -5.23
CA PRO A 195 -23.72 22.01 -5.36
C PRO A 195 -24.59 23.27 -5.54
N ASP A 196 -24.12 24.43 -5.11
CA ASP A 196 -24.81 25.73 -5.25
C ASP A 196 -24.52 26.44 -6.59
N GLY A 197 -23.79 25.78 -7.50
CA GLY A 197 -23.42 26.31 -8.81
C GLY A 197 -22.21 27.23 -8.82
N THR A 198 -21.57 27.48 -7.66
CA THR A 198 -20.28 28.15 -7.60
C THR A 198 -19.16 27.19 -7.98
N THR A 199 -17.99 27.72 -8.31
CA THR A 199 -16.78 26.93 -8.55
C THR A 199 -15.71 27.31 -7.56
N GLY A 200 -14.91 26.31 -7.14
CA GLY A 200 -13.76 26.53 -6.27
C GLY A 200 -13.79 25.70 -5.00
N ARG A 201 -12.72 25.81 -4.27
CA ARG A 201 -12.50 25.09 -3.00
C ARG A 201 -12.19 26.04 -1.87
N GLU A 202 -12.63 25.66 -0.67
CA GLU A 202 -12.28 26.31 0.57
C GLU A 202 -11.50 25.33 1.44
N ARG A 203 -10.40 25.82 2.02
CA ARG A 203 -9.55 25.09 2.98
C ARG A 203 -9.33 25.93 4.19
N PHE A 204 -9.27 25.34 5.35
CA PHE A 204 -9.03 26.06 6.59
C PHE A 204 -7.80 25.51 7.32
N PHE A 205 -7.09 26.42 7.99
CA PHE A 205 -6.07 26.10 8.98
C PHE A 205 -6.40 26.87 10.26
N GLY A 206 -6.79 26.15 11.32
CA GLY A 206 -7.34 26.73 12.55
C GLY A 206 -6.54 26.34 13.79
N LEU A 207 -6.74 27.12 14.87
CA LEU A 207 -6.18 26.89 16.20
C LEU A 207 -7.31 26.68 17.21
N ALA A 208 -7.32 25.52 17.89
CA ALA A 208 -8.21 25.19 19.01
C ALA A 208 -7.43 25.13 20.33
N GLY A 209 -8.11 25.36 21.46
CA GLY A 209 -7.51 25.33 22.80
C GLY A 209 -6.71 26.62 23.19
N ALA A 210 -6.47 27.51 22.25
CA ALA A 210 -5.82 28.81 22.49
C ALA A 210 -6.37 29.89 21.54
N LYS A 211 -6.04 31.14 21.81
CA LYS A 211 -6.39 32.27 20.96
C LYS A 211 -5.21 32.65 20.08
N VAL A 212 -5.44 32.85 18.80
CA VAL A 212 -4.45 33.36 17.85
C VAL A 212 -4.01 34.76 18.28
N ALA A 213 -2.71 34.96 18.44
CA ALA A 213 -2.10 36.23 18.78
C ALA A 213 -1.63 37.00 17.53
N SER A 214 -1.14 36.29 16.51
CA SER A 214 -0.83 36.84 15.19
C SER A 214 -0.92 35.73 14.12
N TYR A 215 -1.05 36.15 12.86
CA TYR A 215 -1.23 35.21 11.74
C TYR A 215 -0.56 35.72 10.46
N THR A 216 -0.35 34.87 9.46
CA THR A 216 -0.14 35.29 8.09
C THR A 216 -0.63 34.19 7.10
N GLY A 217 -1.30 34.65 6.04
CA GLY A 217 -1.73 33.83 4.92
C GLY A 217 -0.74 33.80 3.76
N ARG A 218 0.39 34.50 3.89
CA ARG A 218 1.39 34.70 2.83
C ARG A 218 2.68 33.98 3.16
N ARG A 219 3.09 33.06 2.29
CA ARG A 219 4.31 32.27 2.45
C ARG A 219 5.56 33.14 2.60
N GLU A 220 5.72 34.15 1.74
CA GLU A 220 6.88 35.05 1.74
C GLU A 220 7.01 35.88 3.02
N GLN A 221 5.91 36.17 3.68
CA GLN A 221 5.93 36.92 4.95
C GLN A 221 6.31 36.00 6.12
N PHE A 222 5.85 34.72 6.08
CA PHE A 222 6.26 33.77 7.12
C PHE A 222 7.75 33.44 7.02
N LEU A 223 8.20 33.02 5.83
CA LEU A 223 9.59 32.57 5.62
C LEU A 223 10.58 33.75 5.47
N GLY A 224 10.14 34.89 4.94
CA GLY A 224 11.02 36.00 4.58
C GLY A 224 11.95 35.61 3.41
N ARG A 225 13.20 35.93 3.54
CA ARG A 225 14.27 35.52 2.61
C ARG A 225 14.99 34.24 3.06
N ASN A 226 14.49 33.63 4.12
CA ASN A 226 15.04 32.44 4.74
C ASN A 226 14.35 31.20 4.21
N ARG A 227 14.77 30.05 4.72
CA ARG A 227 14.17 28.74 4.47
C ARG A 227 13.34 28.26 5.67
N PHE A 228 12.80 27.07 5.61
CA PHE A 228 12.02 26.46 6.68
C PHE A 228 12.79 26.26 7.98
N ASP A 229 14.12 26.12 7.90
CA ASP A 229 14.99 26.01 9.08
C ASP A 229 15.12 27.31 9.89
N LYS A 230 14.75 28.45 9.29
CA LYS A 230 14.90 29.78 9.90
C LYS A 230 13.82 30.78 9.45
N PRO A 231 12.53 30.54 9.68
CA PRO A 231 11.47 31.43 9.22
C PRO A 231 11.53 32.80 9.84
N GLN A 232 11.32 33.85 9.07
CA GLN A 232 11.42 35.25 9.54
C GLN A 232 10.39 35.55 10.65
N ALA A 233 9.14 35.09 10.50
CA ALA A 233 8.12 35.30 11.51
C ALA A 233 8.50 34.69 12.88
N VAL A 234 9.17 33.55 12.87
CA VAL A 234 9.66 32.90 14.11
C VAL A 234 10.82 33.69 14.71
N LEU A 235 11.74 34.22 13.88
CA LEU A 235 12.81 35.11 14.33
C LEU A 235 12.25 36.38 14.98
N ASP A 236 11.24 36.97 14.37
CA ASP A 236 10.61 38.22 14.85
C ASP A 236 9.70 37.99 16.07
N GLY A 237 9.37 36.74 16.38
CA GLY A 237 8.49 36.35 17.49
C GLY A 237 7.00 36.58 17.22
N LYS A 238 6.63 36.92 16.00
CA LYS A 238 5.23 37.15 15.58
C LYS A 238 5.06 37.07 14.07
N CYS A 239 3.85 36.80 13.61
CA CYS A 239 3.41 37.04 12.24
C CYS A 239 3.04 38.50 12.02
N ASP A 240 2.88 38.92 10.79
CA ASP A 240 2.64 40.32 10.38
C ASP A 240 1.16 40.66 10.12
N ASP A 241 0.24 39.72 10.41
CA ASP A 241 -1.21 39.82 10.22
C ASP A 241 -1.61 40.04 8.74
N SER A 242 -0.78 39.62 7.79
CA SER A 242 -1.05 39.76 6.36
C SER A 242 -1.84 38.58 5.80
N LEU A 243 -2.57 38.84 4.72
CA LEU A 243 -3.35 37.84 4.00
C LEU A 243 -2.86 37.73 2.56
N ASN A 244 -2.98 36.55 1.99
CA ASN A 244 -2.66 36.30 0.59
C ASN A 244 -3.77 36.85 -0.33
N TYR A 245 -3.35 37.58 -1.33
CA TYR A 245 -4.18 37.96 -2.48
C TYR A 245 -3.28 37.99 -3.71
N ASN A 246 -3.39 36.93 -4.49
CA ASN A 246 -2.46 36.62 -5.59
C ASN A 246 -1.02 36.36 -5.08
N GLY A 247 -0.60 35.13 -5.05
CA GLY A 247 0.73 34.73 -4.56
C GLY A 247 0.72 33.33 -3.98
N ASN A 248 1.72 33.01 -3.18
CA ASN A 248 1.83 31.71 -2.53
C ASN A 248 1.12 31.71 -1.16
N PRO A 249 0.02 30.95 -1.01
CA PRO A 249 -0.70 30.88 0.24
C PRO A 249 0.04 30.03 1.28
N CYS A 250 -0.20 30.33 2.53
CA CYS A 250 0.09 29.45 3.67
C CYS A 250 -0.95 29.65 4.77
N GLY A 251 -1.02 28.67 5.67
CA GLY A 251 -1.64 28.85 6.97
C GLY A 251 -0.53 29.01 8.02
N ALA A 252 -0.39 30.18 8.59
CA ALA A 252 0.51 30.39 9.72
C ALA A 252 -0.24 31.08 10.86
N LEU A 253 -0.27 30.45 12.03
CA LEU A 253 -0.95 30.89 13.23
C LEU A 253 0.00 30.87 14.42
N GLN A 254 0.07 31.96 15.17
CA GLN A 254 0.93 32.09 16.34
C GLN A 254 0.10 32.36 17.59
N PHE A 255 0.49 31.69 18.69
CA PHE A 255 0.02 31.99 20.04
C PHE A 255 1.16 31.87 21.05
N THR A 256 0.93 32.27 22.28
CA THR A 256 1.95 32.25 23.33
C THR A 256 1.45 31.47 24.53
N LEU A 257 2.31 30.64 25.11
CA LEU A 257 2.11 29.89 26.33
C LEU A 257 2.97 30.51 27.46
N GLU A 258 2.34 30.89 28.56
CA GLU A 258 3.01 31.18 29.82
C GLU A 258 2.92 29.93 30.69
N LEU A 259 4.10 29.35 31.03
CA LEU A 259 4.22 28.06 31.70
C LEU A 259 4.95 28.28 33.04
N GLY A 260 4.27 28.03 34.15
CA GLY A 260 4.93 27.91 35.46
C GLY A 260 5.91 26.74 35.51
N ALA A 261 6.69 26.62 36.58
CA ALA A 261 7.57 25.48 36.81
C ALA A 261 6.77 24.16 36.83
N GLY A 262 7.14 23.20 36.01
CA GLY A 262 6.44 21.92 35.86
C GLY A 262 5.05 22.00 35.22
N GLU A 263 4.63 23.16 34.71
CA GLU A 263 3.31 23.31 34.08
C GLU A 263 3.31 22.80 32.65
N LYS A 264 2.19 22.18 32.28
CA LYS A 264 1.90 21.69 30.95
C LYS A 264 0.65 22.34 30.39
N LYS A 265 0.69 22.83 29.15
CA LYS A 265 -0.47 23.33 28.39
C LYS A 265 -0.53 22.71 26.99
N GLU A 266 -1.72 22.74 26.40
CA GLU A 266 -1.94 22.15 25.09
C GLU A 266 -2.85 23.02 24.20
N ALA A 267 -2.67 22.84 22.90
CA ALA A 267 -3.52 23.40 21.84
C ALA A 267 -3.51 22.42 20.65
N ALA A 268 -4.34 22.66 19.66
CA ALA A 268 -4.29 21.90 18.43
C ALA A 268 -4.46 22.78 17.19
N PHE A 269 -3.69 22.50 16.15
CA PHE A 269 -3.94 23.01 14.81
C PHE A 269 -4.82 22.01 14.06
N LEU A 270 -5.76 22.55 13.27
CA LEU A 270 -6.72 21.80 12.47
C LEU A 270 -6.57 22.20 11.01
N LEU A 271 -6.38 21.23 10.11
CA LEU A 271 -6.24 21.49 8.68
C LEU A 271 -7.26 20.65 7.90
N GLY A 272 -8.03 21.26 7.01
CA GLY A 272 -8.98 20.50 6.20
C GLY A 272 -9.56 21.28 5.03
N GLN A 273 -10.32 20.58 4.19
CA GLN A 273 -11.08 21.18 3.09
C GLN A 273 -12.54 21.28 3.50
N LYS A 274 -12.97 22.46 3.89
CA LYS A 274 -14.32 22.75 4.39
C LYS A 274 -14.66 24.22 4.15
N THR A 275 -15.95 24.49 3.93
CA THR A 275 -16.48 25.84 3.89
C THR A 275 -16.26 26.58 5.22
N VAL A 276 -16.30 27.90 5.18
CA VAL A 276 -16.16 28.72 6.41
C VAL A 276 -17.14 28.32 7.50
N PHE A 277 -18.37 27.97 7.13
CA PHE A 277 -19.40 27.56 8.08
C PHE A 277 -19.11 26.20 8.72
N GLU A 278 -18.65 25.22 7.93
CA GLU A 278 -18.26 23.92 8.42
C GLU A 278 -16.99 24.01 9.27
N ALA A 279 -16.01 24.81 8.85
CA ALA A 279 -14.79 25.06 9.63
C ALA A 279 -15.12 25.59 11.02
N LYS A 280 -16.03 26.56 11.14
CA LYS A 280 -16.50 27.07 12.45
C LYS A 280 -17.08 25.94 13.31
N LYS A 281 -17.96 25.10 12.76
CA LYS A 281 -18.53 23.95 13.48
C LYS A 281 -17.45 22.97 13.95
N ILE A 282 -16.44 22.73 13.12
CA ILE A 282 -15.31 21.87 13.50
C ILE A 282 -14.55 22.53 14.65
N MET A 283 -14.21 23.82 14.56
CA MET A 283 -13.52 24.53 15.63
C MET A 283 -14.29 24.47 16.96
N ASP A 284 -15.62 24.66 16.92
CA ASP A 284 -16.49 24.58 18.10
C ASP A 284 -16.48 23.18 18.75
N ARG A 285 -16.34 22.11 17.97
CA ARG A 285 -16.24 20.74 18.49
C ARG A 285 -15.02 20.55 19.39
N TYR A 286 -13.94 21.27 19.14
CA TYR A 286 -12.71 21.21 19.95
C TYR A 286 -12.68 22.23 21.10
N ALA A 287 -13.83 22.74 21.54
CA ALA A 287 -13.93 23.62 22.72
C ALA A 287 -13.40 22.95 24.00
N ASP A 288 -13.69 21.66 24.19
CA ASP A 288 -13.01 20.79 25.16
C ASP A 288 -11.96 19.96 24.41
N LEU A 289 -10.80 20.54 24.22
CA LEU A 289 -9.75 20.01 23.38
C LEU A 289 -9.30 18.62 23.84
N SER A 290 -8.97 18.48 25.12
CA SER A 290 -8.38 17.25 25.65
C SER A 290 -9.36 16.07 25.52
N ALA A 291 -10.59 16.24 25.98
CA ALA A 291 -11.62 15.21 25.94
C ALA A 291 -11.95 14.79 24.49
N THR A 292 -12.03 15.78 23.56
CA THR A 292 -12.32 15.49 22.15
C THR A 292 -11.19 14.71 21.50
N VAL A 293 -9.95 15.16 21.61
CA VAL A 293 -8.79 14.51 20.99
C VAL A 293 -8.55 13.13 21.58
N ASP A 294 -8.64 12.97 22.90
CA ASP A 294 -8.43 11.66 23.54
C ASP A 294 -9.51 10.66 23.13
N SER A 295 -10.78 11.09 23.00
CA SER A 295 -11.88 10.25 22.53
C SER A 295 -11.68 9.82 21.07
N GLU A 296 -11.34 10.75 20.18
CA GLU A 296 -11.11 10.48 18.75
C GLU A 296 -9.92 9.55 18.54
N LEU A 297 -8.82 9.77 19.26
CA LEU A 297 -7.65 8.89 19.17
C LEU A 297 -7.95 7.48 19.67
N GLN A 298 -8.69 7.35 20.77
CA GLN A 298 -9.10 6.03 21.28
C GLN A 298 -10.04 5.31 20.32
N GLU A 299 -10.96 6.03 19.67
CA GLU A 299 -11.82 5.46 18.62
C GLU A 299 -10.99 4.95 17.44
N LEU A 300 -10.05 5.74 16.95
CA LEU A 300 -9.15 5.40 15.85
C LEU A 300 -8.31 4.16 16.17
N ILE A 301 -7.66 4.13 17.33
CA ILE A 301 -6.84 2.99 17.78
C ILE A 301 -7.71 1.73 17.92
N ARG A 302 -8.89 1.85 18.49
CA ARG A 302 -9.81 0.72 18.66
C ARG A 302 -10.26 0.16 17.32
N TYR A 303 -10.57 1.02 16.36
CA TYR A 303 -10.93 0.61 15.01
C TYR A 303 -9.80 -0.21 14.37
N TRP A 304 -8.60 0.36 14.27
CA TRP A 304 -7.47 -0.32 13.61
C TRP A 304 -7.04 -1.58 14.33
N HIS A 305 -6.98 -1.58 15.66
CA HIS A 305 -6.66 -2.79 16.40
C HIS A 305 -7.74 -3.87 16.22
N GLY A 306 -9.02 -3.48 16.10
CA GLY A 306 -10.12 -4.41 15.79
C GLY A 306 -9.95 -5.10 14.44
N GLU A 307 -9.63 -4.32 13.39
CA GLU A 307 -9.38 -4.86 12.04
C GLU A 307 -8.22 -5.87 12.01
N LEU A 308 -7.18 -5.62 12.81
CA LEU A 308 -5.99 -6.48 12.87
C LEU A 308 -6.16 -7.72 13.77
N GLU A 309 -7.19 -7.80 14.62
CA GLU A 309 -7.41 -8.95 15.52
C GLU A 309 -8.06 -10.16 14.83
N ASN A 310 -8.56 -10.03 13.59
CA ASN A 310 -9.18 -11.15 12.86
C ASN A 310 -8.18 -12.24 12.46
N LEU A 311 -6.89 -11.92 12.44
CA LEU A 311 -5.79 -12.85 12.28
C LEU A 311 -4.66 -12.42 13.21
N LYS A 312 -4.25 -13.28 14.13
CA LYS A 312 -3.12 -13.05 15.04
C LYS A 312 -2.23 -14.27 15.12
N ILE A 313 -0.93 -14.06 15.04
CA ILE A 313 0.07 -15.12 15.08
C ILE A 313 1.06 -14.90 16.22
N CYS A 314 1.64 -15.98 16.69
CA CYS A 314 2.80 -15.96 17.59
C CYS A 314 3.75 -17.07 17.16
N THR A 315 4.86 -16.68 16.56
CA THR A 315 5.88 -17.57 16.02
C THR A 315 7.22 -17.39 16.76
N PRO A 316 8.21 -18.23 16.50
CA PRO A 316 9.57 -18.02 16.99
C PRO A 316 10.26 -16.76 16.42
N ASP A 317 9.83 -16.23 15.27
CA ASP A 317 10.42 -15.05 14.65
C ASP A 317 9.57 -13.78 14.90
N LYS A 318 10.13 -12.86 15.70
CA LYS A 318 9.42 -11.63 16.10
C LYS A 318 9.27 -10.60 14.98
N ASN A 319 10.19 -10.59 14.02
CA ASN A 319 10.06 -9.74 12.84
C ASN A 319 8.89 -10.21 11.95
N PHE A 320 8.72 -11.52 11.83
CA PHE A 320 7.57 -12.11 11.14
C PHE A 320 6.25 -11.75 11.84
N ASP A 321 6.21 -11.92 13.19
CA ASP A 321 5.04 -11.55 13.99
C ASP A 321 4.68 -10.07 13.82
N ALA A 322 5.66 -9.15 13.92
CA ALA A 322 5.44 -7.71 13.78
C ALA A 322 4.88 -7.32 12.40
N MET A 323 5.40 -7.96 11.34
CA MET A 323 4.91 -7.71 9.97
C MET A 323 3.50 -8.23 9.77
N ILE A 324 3.21 -9.47 10.12
CA ILE A 324 1.89 -10.09 9.85
C ILE A 324 0.81 -9.51 10.77
N ASN A 325 1.10 -9.35 12.06
CA ASN A 325 0.10 -8.86 13.02
C ASN A 325 -0.17 -7.36 12.92
N THR A 326 0.72 -6.57 12.31
CA THR A 326 0.58 -5.11 12.29
C THR A 326 0.98 -4.50 10.96
N TRP A 327 2.26 -4.51 10.60
CA TRP A 327 2.77 -3.56 9.62
C TRP A 327 2.45 -3.93 8.17
N ASN A 328 2.63 -5.20 7.78
CA ASN A 328 2.22 -5.63 6.45
C ASN A 328 0.70 -5.60 6.29
N ALA A 329 -0.05 -5.99 7.34
CA ALA A 329 -1.51 -5.89 7.36
C ALA A 329 -1.97 -4.43 7.21
N PHE A 330 -1.41 -3.49 7.97
CA PHE A 330 -1.71 -2.06 7.85
C PHE A 330 -1.32 -1.50 6.48
N GLN A 331 -0.19 -1.93 5.93
CA GLN A 331 0.21 -1.57 4.58
C GLN A 331 -0.76 -2.11 3.51
N CYS A 332 -1.32 -3.30 3.70
CA CYS A 332 -2.36 -3.84 2.83
C CYS A 332 -3.60 -2.93 2.80
N PHE A 333 -4.11 -2.49 3.95
CA PHE A 333 -5.23 -1.53 4.02
C PHE A 333 -4.89 -0.21 3.35
N THR A 334 -3.70 0.34 3.59
CA THR A 334 -3.24 1.60 2.98
C THR A 334 -3.16 1.48 1.45
N THR A 335 -2.57 0.40 0.95
CA THR A 335 -2.45 0.14 -0.50
C THR A 335 -3.82 -0.10 -1.13
N PHE A 336 -4.70 -0.84 -0.46
CA PHE A 336 -6.08 -1.07 -0.86
C PHE A 336 -6.85 0.24 -1.07
N VAL A 337 -6.71 1.20 -0.15
CA VAL A 337 -7.44 2.48 -0.19
C VAL A 337 -6.93 3.39 -1.30
N TRP A 338 -5.63 3.59 -1.42
CA TRP A 338 -5.06 4.61 -2.31
C TRP A 338 -4.35 4.06 -3.55
N SER A 339 -4.32 2.74 -3.72
CA SER A 339 -3.68 2.08 -4.87
C SER A 339 -2.24 2.62 -5.08
N ARG A 340 -1.88 3.06 -6.27
CA ARG A 340 -0.56 3.62 -6.62
C ARG A 340 -0.61 5.14 -6.79
N ALA A 341 -1.55 5.82 -6.13
CA ALA A 341 -1.90 7.20 -6.45
C ALA A 341 -1.24 8.25 -5.54
N ALA A 342 -0.92 7.92 -4.29
CA ALA A 342 -0.45 8.91 -3.31
C ALA A 342 0.59 8.35 -2.34
N SER A 343 1.87 8.58 -2.60
CA SER A 343 2.98 8.30 -1.69
C SER A 343 4.00 9.43 -1.76
N LEU A 344 5.10 9.33 -1.02
CA LEU A 344 6.19 10.29 -1.17
C LEU A 344 6.84 10.21 -2.56
N ILE A 345 6.72 9.09 -3.26
CA ILE A 345 7.27 8.88 -4.61
C ILE A 345 6.19 9.06 -5.68
N TYR A 346 5.03 8.44 -5.52
CA TYR A 346 3.87 8.66 -6.39
C TYR A 346 3.17 9.95 -5.98
N CYS A 347 3.74 11.07 -6.36
CA CYS A 347 3.31 12.39 -5.87
C CYS A 347 2.03 12.91 -6.53
N GLY A 348 1.17 12.06 -7.10
CA GLY A 348 -0.12 12.47 -7.63
C GLY A 348 -0.22 12.46 -9.16
N GLU A 349 0.46 11.57 -9.85
CA GLU A 349 0.29 11.41 -11.30
C GLU A 349 -1.00 10.68 -11.68
N ARG A 350 -1.50 9.79 -10.80
CA ARG A 350 -2.67 8.95 -11.08
C ARG A 350 -3.91 9.45 -10.34
N ASN A 351 -5.03 9.48 -11.05
CA ASN A 351 -6.35 9.84 -10.51
C ASN A 351 -7.33 8.67 -10.65
N GLY A 352 -6.97 7.53 -10.09
CA GLY A 352 -7.77 6.30 -10.17
C GLY A 352 -7.01 5.06 -9.75
N TYR A 353 -7.65 3.92 -9.95
CA TYR A 353 -7.16 2.59 -9.62
C TYR A 353 -6.62 1.88 -10.86
N GLY A 354 -5.41 1.31 -10.79
CA GLY A 354 -4.98 0.30 -11.75
C GLY A 354 -5.82 -0.96 -11.57
N TYR A 355 -6.40 -1.50 -12.64
CA TYR A 355 -7.33 -2.63 -12.53
C TYR A 355 -6.69 -3.84 -11.83
N ARG A 356 -5.65 -4.41 -12.43
CA ARG A 356 -4.98 -5.60 -11.87
C ARG A 356 -4.32 -5.33 -10.52
N ASP A 357 -3.81 -4.11 -10.31
CA ASP A 357 -3.20 -3.72 -9.05
C ASP A 357 -4.22 -3.83 -7.91
N THR A 358 -5.39 -3.20 -8.10
CA THR A 358 -6.42 -3.13 -7.07
C THR A 358 -7.08 -4.49 -6.83
N VAL A 359 -7.33 -5.28 -7.90
CA VAL A 359 -7.90 -6.63 -7.75
C VAL A 359 -6.96 -7.54 -6.94
N GLN A 360 -5.64 -7.40 -7.10
CA GLN A 360 -4.67 -8.12 -6.27
C GLN A 360 -4.58 -7.56 -4.85
N ASP A 361 -4.62 -6.23 -4.68
CA ASP A 361 -4.55 -5.60 -3.36
C ASP A 361 -5.70 -6.04 -2.44
N ILE A 362 -6.89 -6.30 -3.01
CA ILE A 362 -8.04 -6.85 -2.28
C ILE A 362 -7.68 -8.16 -1.56
N GLN A 363 -6.84 -9.00 -2.15
CA GLN A 363 -6.45 -10.28 -1.56
C GLN A 363 -5.69 -10.09 -0.23
N GLY A 364 -4.94 -9.00 -0.08
CA GLY A 364 -4.13 -8.72 1.11
C GLY A 364 -4.95 -8.44 2.37
N ILE A 365 -6.20 -7.97 2.24
CA ILE A 365 -7.10 -7.71 3.37
C ILE A 365 -8.18 -8.80 3.54
N MET A 366 -8.21 -9.79 2.67
CA MET A 366 -9.28 -10.79 2.64
C MET A 366 -9.45 -11.55 3.97
N HIS A 367 -8.35 -11.88 4.63
CA HIS A 367 -8.36 -12.54 5.93
C HIS A 367 -8.68 -11.62 7.10
N LEU A 368 -8.65 -10.30 6.89
CA LEU A 368 -8.83 -9.27 7.91
C LEU A 368 -10.23 -8.66 7.87
N ASP A 369 -10.65 -8.16 6.71
CA ASP A 369 -11.97 -7.56 6.50
C ASP A 369 -12.57 -8.00 5.15
N PRO A 370 -13.20 -9.17 5.07
CA PRO A 370 -13.80 -9.67 3.83
C PRO A 370 -14.99 -8.84 3.34
N GLU A 371 -15.68 -8.10 4.23
CA GLU A 371 -16.80 -7.23 3.83
C GLU A 371 -16.30 -5.96 3.13
N LEU A 372 -15.21 -5.37 3.62
CA LEU A 372 -14.54 -4.27 2.94
C LEU A 372 -13.95 -4.75 1.60
N ALA A 373 -13.34 -5.94 1.58
CA ALA A 373 -12.83 -6.58 0.37
C ALA A 373 -13.94 -6.75 -0.67
N ARG A 374 -15.15 -7.21 -0.27
CA ARG A 374 -16.32 -7.37 -1.15
C ARG A 374 -16.74 -6.06 -1.83
N LYS A 375 -16.79 -4.96 -1.08
CA LYS A 375 -17.16 -3.65 -1.64
C LYS A 375 -16.25 -3.25 -2.79
N GLN A 376 -14.94 -3.37 -2.58
CA GLN A 376 -13.95 -3.01 -3.61
C GLN A 376 -13.95 -4.02 -4.76
N LEU A 377 -14.14 -5.31 -4.48
CA LEU A 377 -14.25 -6.34 -5.51
C LEU A 377 -15.47 -6.10 -6.41
N THR A 378 -16.62 -5.77 -5.85
CA THR A 378 -17.83 -5.41 -6.60
C THR A 378 -17.60 -4.15 -7.46
N PHE A 379 -16.91 -3.15 -6.91
CA PHE A 379 -16.51 -1.97 -7.66
C PHE A 379 -15.56 -2.32 -8.83
N MET A 380 -14.58 -3.19 -8.62
CA MET A 380 -13.66 -3.61 -9.70
C MET A 380 -14.33 -4.50 -10.75
N LEU A 381 -15.29 -5.34 -10.37
CA LEU A 381 -16.13 -6.08 -11.32
C LEU A 381 -16.92 -5.12 -12.20
N SER A 382 -17.49 -4.04 -11.63
CA SER A 382 -18.21 -3.04 -12.40
C SER A 382 -17.33 -2.23 -13.37
N ALA A 383 -16.02 -2.31 -13.23
CA ALA A 383 -15.03 -1.73 -14.15
C ALA A 383 -14.52 -2.71 -15.22
N GLN A 384 -15.07 -3.91 -15.27
CA GLN A 384 -14.84 -4.84 -16.39
C GLN A 384 -15.68 -4.41 -17.60
N VAL A 385 -15.09 -4.41 -18.79
CA VAL A 385 -15.79 -4.11 -20.06
C VAL A 385 -16.68 -5.30 -20.46
N HIS A 386 -17.81 -5.04 -21.12
CA HIS A 386 -18.81 -6.05 -21.47
C HIS A 386 -18.25 -7.27 -22.22
N HIS A 387 -17.14 -7.14 -22.94
CA HIS A 387 -16.50 -8.25 -23.65
C HIS A 387 -15.50 -9.03 -22.78
N GLY A 388 -15.26 -8.63 -21.55
CA GLY A 388 -14.49 -9.38 -20.55
C GLY A 388 -13.14 -8.82 -20.15
N ALA A 389 -12.61 -7.78 -20.83
CA ALA A 389 -11.35 -7.12 -20.42
C ALA A 389 -11.58 -6.20 -19.21
N GLY A 390 -10.53 -5.95 -18.42
CA GLY A 390 -10.52 -4.89 -17.41
C GLY A 390 -10.19 -3.52 -18.00
N LEU A 391 -10.77 -2.43 -17.48
CA LEU A 391 -10.31 -1.07 -17.79
C LEU A 391 -8.89 -0.87 -17.22
N PRO A 392 -7.88 -0.52 -18.00
CA PRO A 392 -6.50 -0.36 -17.51
C PRO A 392 -6.37 0.64 -16.35
N LEU A 393 -7.19 1.70 -16.37
CA LEU A 393 -7.34 2.67 -15.29
C LEU A 393 -8.82 2.86 -14.96
N VAL A 394 -9.18 2.65 -13.70
CA VAL A 394 -10.54 2.86 -13.17
C VAL A 394 -10.56 4.19 -12.43
N LYS A 395 -11.27 5.18 -12.95
CA LYS A 395 -11.33 6.52 -12.34
C LYS A 395 -11.99 6.48 -10.95
N TYR A 396 -11.62 7.39 -10.06
CA TYR A 396 -12.35 7.55 -8.78
C TYR A 396 -13.81 7.97 -8.99
N SER A 397 -14.13 8.60 -10.14
CA SER A 397 -15.47 8.97 -10.58
C SER A 397 -16.14 7.91 -11.46
N HIS A 398 -15.66 6.65 -11.44
CA HIS A 398 -16.18 5.57 -12.25
C HIS A 398 -17.70 5.47 -12.18
N ASN A 399 -18.33 5.38 -13.37
CA ASN A 399 -19.78 5.32 -13.55
C ASN A 399 -20.15 4.11 -14.41
N ALA A 400 -20.36 2.99 -13.77
CA ALA A 400 -20.65 1.71 -14.42
C ALA A 400 -21.81 1.80 -15.41
N GLY A 401 -21.68 1.16 -16.57
CA GLY A 401 -22.64 1.21 -17.67
C GLY A 401 -22.48 2.40 -18.63
N HIS A 402 -21.57 3.33 -18.32
CA HIS A 402 -21.42 4.60 -19.06
C HIS A 402 -19.97 5.00 -19.32
N GLU A 403 -19.01 4.11 -19.03
CA GLU A 403 -17.61 4.41 -19.24
C GLU A 403 -17.20 4.29 -20.71
N ASN A 404 -16.32 5.19 -21.12
CA ASN A 404 -15.54 4.99 -22.34
C ASN A 404 -14.48 3.91 -22.08
N THR A 405 -14.03 3.26 -23.14
CA THR A 405 -13.06 2.15 -23.08
C THR A 405 -11.82 2.47 -23.90
N PRO A 406 -10.73 1.69 -23.84
CA PRO A 406 -9.58 1.84 -24.73
C PRO A 406 -9.87 1.85 -26.23
N ASP A 407 -11.05 1.40 -26.65
CA ASP A 407 -11.52 1.46 -28.05
C ASP A 407 -12.02 2.87 -28.44
N ASP A 408 -12.07 3.82 -27.50
CA ASP A 408 -12.52 5.20 -27.67
C ASP A 408 -11.37 6.18 -27.42
N ASP A 409 -11.11 7.06 -28.39
CA ASP A 409 -10.07 8.09 -28.31
C ASP A 409 -10.22 9.01 -27.08
N SER A 410 -11.41 9.21 -26.57
CA SER A 410 -11.66 10.06 -25.39
C SER A 410 -11.10 9.40 -24.12
N TYR A 411 -11.25 8.09 -23.96
CA TYR A 411 -10.66 7.35 -22.87
C TYR A 411 -9.13 7.42 -22.94
N VAL A 412 -8.56 7.18 -24.12
CA VAL A 412 -7.11 7.22 -24.33
C VAL A 412 -6.53 8.60 -24.00
N LYS A 413 -7.23 9.66 -24.43
CA LYS A 413 -6.81 11.04 -24.14
C LYS A 413 -6.88 11.38 -22.64
N GLU A 414 -7.89 10.87 -21.94
CA GLU A 414 -8.08 11.12 -20.50
C GLU A 414 -7.12 10.31 -19.64
N THR A 415 -6.90 9.04 -19.97
CA THR A 415 -6.18 8.09 -19.12
C THR A 415 -4.76 7.79 -19.56
N GLY A 416 -4.42 8.03 -20.82
CA GLY A 416 -3.14 7.65 -21.43
C GLY A 416 -2.99 6.16 -21.76
N HIS A 417 -4.08 5.36 -21.68
CA HIS A 417 -4.06 3.92 -21.89
C HIS A 417 -4.76 3.53 -23.21
N PRO A 418 -4.01 3.26 -24.29
CA PRO A 418 -4.58 3.02 -25.62
C PRO A 418 -5.05 1.60 -25.88
N SER A 419 -4.85 0.65 -24.96
CA SER A 419 -5.19 -0.75 -25.17
C SER A 419 -5.28 -1.55 -23.86
N TYR A 420 -5.97 -2.70 -23.96
CA TYR A 420 -6.13 -3.64 -22.86
C TYR A 420 -4.83 -4.39 -22.54
N ARG A 421 -4.73 -4.87 -21.30
CA ARG A 421 -3.65 -5.78 -20.85
C ARG A 421 -4.14 -7.21 -20.82
N ALA A 422 -3.20 -8.14 -20.99
CA ALA A 422 -3.54 -9.56 -21.13
C ALA A 422 -4.00 -10.21 -19.82
N ASP A 423 -3.56 -9.69 -18.68
CA ASP A 423 -3.77 -10.29 -17.35
C ASP A 423 -4.83 -9.61 -16.49
N ASP A 424 -5.27 -8.40 -16.85
CA ASP A 424 -6.14 -7.58 -15.98
C ASP A 424 -7.34 -8.37 -15.42
N ALA A 425 -8.17 -8.95 -16.27
CA ALA A 425 -9.39 -9.64 -15.86
C ALA A 425 -9.13 -11.05 -15.26
N LEU A 426 -7.96 -11.63 -15.51
CA LEU A 426 -7.63 -12.95 -14.94
C LEU A 426 -7.36 -12.88 -13.43
N TRP A 427 -7.01 -11.72 -12.90
CA TRP A 427 -6.86 -11.51 -11.45
C TRP A 427 -8.18 -11.58 -10.67
N LEU A 428 -9.34 -11.45 -11.36
CA LEU A 428 -10.64 -11.63 -10.73
C LEU A 428 -10.82 -13.05 -10.15
N PHE A 429 -10.29 -14.08 -10.81
CA PHE A 429 -10.52 -15.47 -10.44
C PHE A 429 -9.98 -15.80 -9.03
N PRO A 430 -8.68 -15.61 -8.73
CA PRO A 430 -8.20 -15.85 -7.38
C PRO A 430 -8.87 -14.94 -6.34
N THR A 431 -9.25 -13.71 -6.71
CA THR A 431 -9.84 -12.77 -5.75
C THR A 431 -11.29 -13.11 -5.42
N VAL A 432 -12.11 -13.44 -6.42
CA VAL A 432 -13.49 -13.94 -6.20
C VAL A 432 -13.47 -15.27 -5.46
N TYR A 433 -12.56 -16.18 -5.83
CA TYR A 433 -12.42 -17.46 -5.14
C TYR A 433 -12.10 -17.27 -3.65
N LYS A 434 -11.12 -16.43 -3.32
CA LYS A 434 -10.74 -16.13 -1.94
C LYS A 434 -11.89 -15.51 -1.15
N TYR A 435 -12.68 -14.63 -1.76
CA TYR A 435 -13.85 -14.05 -1.11
C TYR A 435 -14.91 -15.12 -0.78
N VAL A 436 -15.27 -15.94 -1.78
CA VAL A 436 -16.24 -17.04 -1.56
C VAL A 436 -15.71 -18.06 -0.55
N ALA A 437 -14.42 -18.38 -0.63
CA ALA A 437 -13.78 -19.31 0.29
C ALA A 437 -13.70 -18.77 1.72
N GLU A 438 -13.36 -17.49 1.92
CA GLU A 438 -13.29 -16.87 3.25
C GLU A 438 -14.66 -16.75 3.91
N THR A 439 -15.69 -16.35 3.14
CA THR A 439 -17.01 -16.03 3.68
C THR A 439 -18.02 -17.16 3.63
N GLY A 440 -17.84 -18.14 2.74
CA GLY A 440 -18.85 -19.15 2.41
C GLY A 440 -20.02 -18.59 1.58
N ASN A 441 -19.96 -17.32 1.16
CA ASN A 441 -21.05 -16.66 0.42
C ASN A 441 -21.03 -17.03 -1.07
N THR A 442 -21.52 -18.22 -1.40
CA THR A 442 -21.67 -18.66 -2.79
C THR A 442 -22.72 -17.88 -3.57
N ALA A 443 -23.70 -17.26 -2.89
CA ALA A 443 -24.74 -16.44 -3.53
C ALA A 443 -24.15 -15.18 -4.21
N TYR A 444 -22.97 -14.74 -3.80
CA TYR A 444 -22.26 -13.65 -4.46
C TYR A 444 -21.98 -13.92 -5.94
N LEU A 445 -21.80 -15.19 -6.32
CA LEU A 445 -21.57 -15.57 -7.71
C LEU A 445 -22.75 -15.27 -8.63
N ASP A 446 -23.95 -15.15 -8.06
CA ASP A 446 -25.20 -14.91 -8.77
C ASP A 446 -25.71 -13.45 -8.63
N GLU A 447 -24.93 -12.59 -7.92
CA GLU A 447 -25.23 -11.15 -7.85
C GLU A 447 -25.01 -10.47 -9.19
N GLU A 448 -25.99 -9.66 -9.62
CA GLU A 448 -25.91 -8.88 -10.86
C GLU A 448 -25.10 -7.60 -10.65
N ILE A 449 -24.09 -7.40 -11.50
CA ILE A 449 -23.21 -6.22 -11.50
C ILE A 449 -23.18 -5.66 -12.93
N PRO A 450 -23.33 -4.33 -13.12
CA PRO A 450 -23.17 -3.73 -14.43
C PRO A 450 -21.72 -3.82 -14.92
N PHE A 451 -21.52 -3.98 -16.22
CA PHE A 451 -20.21 -3.79 -16.85
C PHE A 451 -19.88 -2.30 -16.98
N ALA A 452 -18.62 -1.97 -17.26
CA ALA A 452 -18.15 -0.60 -17.31
C ALA A 452 -18.86 0.26 -18.37
N ASP A 453 -19.05 -0.28 -19.56
CA ASP A 453 -19.55 0.45 -20.73
C ASP A 453 -21.05 0.20 -21.00
N LYS A 454 -21.53 -1.01 -20.86
CA LYS A 454 -22.93 -1.40 -21.13
C LYS A 454 -23.20 -2.81 -20.60
N ASP A 455 -24.44 -3.19 -20.56
CA ASP A 455 -24.94 -4.48 -20.08
C ASP A 455 -24.78 -4.67 -18.56
N THR A 456 -25.39 -5.75 -18.07
CA THR A 456 -25.29 -6.23 -16.70
C THR A 456 -25.17 -7.75 -16.74
N GLY A 457 -24.42 -8.33 -15.84
CA GLY A 457 -24.25 -9.77 -15.71
C GLY A 457 -24.03 -10.19 -14.28
N THR A 458 -24.21 -11.48 -14.00
CA THR A 458 -23.82 -12.01 -12.67
C THR A 458 -22.30 -12.04 -12.53
N VAL A 459 -21.78 -12.13 -11.30
CA VAL A 459 -20.34 -12.31 -11.06
C VAL A 459 -19.82 -13.50 -11.86
N ARG A 460 -20.57 -14.59 -11.93
CA ARG A 460 -20.26 -15.77 -12.75
C ARG A 460 -20.15 -15.42 -14.24
N GLU A 461 -21.04 -14.56 -14.75
CA GLU A 461 -20.97 -14.11 -16.13
C GLU A 461 -19.78 -13.20 -16.38
N HIS A 462 -19.40 -12.33 -15.44
CA HIS A 462 -18.17 -11.56 -15.50
C HIS A 462 -16.94 -12.45 -15.68
N LEU A 463 -16.84 -13.53 -14.89
CA LEU A 463 -15.75 -14.49 -14.99
C LEU A 463 -15.78 -15.27 -16.32
N LYS A 464 -16.96 -15.71 -16.80
CA LYS A 464 -17.10 -16.37 -18.11
C LYS A 464 -16.63 -15.46 -19.25
N ARG A 465 -16.99 -14.17 -19.21
CA ARG A 465 -16.55 -13.19 -20.21
C ARG A 465 -15.05 -12.94 -20.15
N ALA A 466 -14.43 -12.94 -18.96
CA ALA A 466 -12.97 -12.84 -18.83
C ALA A 466 -12.22 -14.01 -19.49
N ILE A 467 -12.71 -15.25 -19.30
CA ILE A 467 -12.16 -16.42 -20.02
C ILE A 467 -12.35 -16.25 -21.52
N ASN A 468 -13.56 -15.89 -21.97
CA ASN A 468 -13.85 -15.70 -23.38
C ASN A 468 -12.96 -14.61 -24.01
N PHE A 469 -12.71 -13.50 -23.31
CA PHE A 469 -11.77 -12.48 -23.77
C PHE A 469 -10.38 -13.06 -24.03
N SER A 470 -9.83 -13.80 -23.07
CA SER A 470 -8.52 -14.45 -23.23
C SER A 470 -8.52 -15.48 -24.38
N MET A 471 -9.60 -16.26 -24.53
CA MET A 471 -9.72 -17.28 -25.55
C MET A 471 -9.97 -16.73 -26.96
N THR A 472 -10.46 -15.50 -27.09
CA THR A 472 -10.62 -14.81 -28.38
C THR A 472 -9.38 -14.03 -28.80
N HIS A 473 -8.40 -13.88 -27.89
CA HIS A 473 -7.13 -13.21 -28.13
C HIS A 473 -5.97 -14.17 -27.90
N LEU A 474 -5.85 -15.18 -28.77
CA LEU A 474 -4.77 -16.17 -28.74
C LEU A 474 -3.71 -15.85 -29.77
N GLY A 475 -2.45 -16.12 -29.41
CA GLY A 475 -1.35 -16.08 -30.36
C GLY A 475 -1.19 -17.37 -31.19
N PRO A 476 -0.12 -17.45 -32.00
CA PRO A 476 0.09 -18.53 -32.97
C PRO A 476 0.18 -19.94 -32.36
N HIS A 477 0.63 -20.09 -31.12
CA HIS A 477 0.72 -21.39 -30.46
C HIS A 477 -0.58 -21.77 -29.71
N GLY A 478 -1.53 -20.83 -29.58
CA GLY A 478 -2.80 -21.03 -28.89
C GLY A 478 -2.75 -20.69 -27.39
N MET A 479 -1.79 -19.87 -26.98
CA MET A 479 -1.74 -19.25 -25.67
C MET A 479 -2.28 -17.82 -25.72
N PRO A 480 -2.66 -17.20 -24.58
CA PRO A 480 -3.11 -15.83 -24.55
C PRO A 480 -2.08 -14.87 -25.14
N ALA A 481 -2.53 -14.00 -26.04
CA ALA A 481 -1.71 -12.95 -26.61
C ALA A 481 -1.33 -11.92 -25.52
N GLY A 482 -0.10 -11.39 -25.62
CA GLY A 482 0.44 -10.43 -24.65
C GLY A 482 -0.23 -9.06 -24.68
N LEU A 483 -1.01 -8.75 -25.73
CA LEU A 483 -1.70 -7.47 -25.93
C LEU A 483 -0.73 -6.29 -25.74
N HIS A 484 -1.14 -5.27 -24.99
CA HIS A 484 -0.26 -4.14 -24.67
C HIS A 484 0.90 -4.55 -23.77
N ALA A 485 0.58 -5.32 -22.72
CA ALA A 485 1.53 -5.92 -21.77
C ALA A 485 0.80 -6.98 -20.94
N ASP A 486 1.56 -7.85 -20.28
CA ASP A 486 1.09 -8.60 -19.13
C ASP A 486 1.40 -7.82 -17.82
N TRP A 487 1.51 -8.49 -16.67
CA TRP A 487 1.87 -7.85 -15.40
C TRP A 487 3.14 -6.98 -15.49
N ASN A 488 4.09 -7.36 -16.35
CA ASN A 488 5.29 -6.56 -16.59
C ASN A 488 5.05 -5.56 -17.73
N ASP A 489 4.69 -4.33 -17.39
CA ASP A 489 4.46 -3.24 -18.34
C ASP A 489 5.66 -2.91 -19.22
N CYS A 490 6.86 -3.34 -18.80
CA CYS A 490 8.11 -3.11 -19.53
C CYS A 490 8.44 -4.20 -20.55
N LEU A 491 7.65 -5.29 -20.61
CA LEU A 491 7.81 -6.38 -21.56
C LEU A 491 6.66 -6.41 -22.57
N VAL A 492 6.89 -5.84 -23.74
CA VAL A 492 5.92 -5.83 -24.85
C VAL A 492 6.29 -6.92 -25.84
N LEU A 493 5.50 -7.98 -25.89
CA LEU A 493 5.76 -9.13 -26.75
C LEU A 493 5.25 -8.95 -28.19
N GLY A 494 4.47 -7.89 -28.43
CA GLY A 494 3.77 -7.63 -29.68
C GLY A 494 2.33 -8.12 -29.68
N SER A 495 1.56 -7.73 -30.69
CA SER A 495 0.11 -7.98 -30.74
C SER A 495 -0.26 -9.46 -30.84
N GLN A 496 0.63 -10.30 -31.37
CA GLN A 496 0.51 -11.74 -31.50
C GLN A 496 1.51 -12.50 -30.61
N GLY A 497 2.32 -11.78 -29.83
CA GLY A 497 3.23 -12.39 -28.86
C GLY A 497 2.45 -13.06 -27.75
N GLU A 498 3.01 -14.10 -27.14
CA GLU A 498 2.33 -14.94 -26.15
C GLU A 498 3.09 -14.96 -24.84
N SER A 499 2.39 -14.82 -23.72
CA SER A 499 2.96 -14.84 -22.38
C SER A 499 2.75 -16.18 -21.70
N THR A 500 3.83 -16.89 -21.35
CA THR A 500 3.77 -18.12 -20.55
C THR A 500 3.16 -17.87 -19.17
N PHE A 501 3.46 -16.73 -18.58
CA PHE A 501 2.90 -16.30 -17.30
C PHE A 501 1.37 -16.16 -17.37
N VAL A 502 0.84 -15.46 -18.38
CA VAL A 502 -0.62 -15.30 -18.56
C VAL A 502 -1.29 -16.63 -18.89
N ALA A 503 -0.58 -17.51 -19.62
CA ALA A 503 -1.11 -18.85 -19.92
C ALA A 503 -1.31 -19.68 -18.63
N PHE A 504 -0.40 -19.60 -17.66
CA PHE A 504 -0.60 -20.22 -16.35
C PHE A 504 -1.72 -19.56 -15.55
N GLN A 505 -1.89 -18.24 -15.64
CA GLN A 505 -3.03 -17.56 -15.03
C GLN A 505 -4.37 -18.01 -15.64
N LEU A 506 -4.45 -18.13 -16.96
CA LEU A 506 -5.64 -18.65 -17.62
C LEU A 506 -5.91 -20.11 -17.20
N TYR A 507 -4.87 -20.95 -17.13
CA TYR A 507 -5.01 -22.32 -16.64
C TYR A 507 -5.58 -22.36 -15.21
N TYR A 508 -5.11 -21.48 -14.34
CA TYR A 508 -5.62 -21.34 -12.98
C TYR A 508 -7.08 -20.88 -12.96
N ALA A 509 -7.43 -19.89 -13.80
CA ALA A 509 -8.79 -19.38 -13.93
C ALA A 509 -9.78 -20.47 -14.42
N LEU A 510 -9.38 -21.28 -15.41
CA LEU A 510 -10.19 -22.39 -15.91
C LEU A 510 -10.49 -23.39 -14.79
N ASN A 511 -9.51 -23.72 -13.94
CA ASN A 511 -9.69 -24.65 -12.83
C ASN A 511 -10.62 -24.10 -11.73
N ILE A 512 -10.49 -22.82 -11.38
CA ILE A 512 -11.41 -22.15 -10.44
C ILE A 512 -12.84 -22.17 -11.00
N MET A 513 -12.98 -21.85 -12.28
CA MET A 513 -14.30 -21.76 -12.90
C MET A 513 -15.04 -23.10 -12.97
N LYS A 514 -14.33 -24.23 -13.04
CA LYS A 514 -14.95 -25.56 -12.94
C LYS A 514 -15.71 -25.76 -11.62
N GLU A 515 -15.10 -25.31 -10.52
CA GLU A 515 -15.74 -25.38 -9.20
C GLU A 515 -16.97 -24.46 -9.13
N PHE A 516 -16.88 -23.26 -9.70
CA PHE A 516 -18.00 -22.30 -9.69
C PHE A 516 -19.17 -22.70 -10.64
N CYS A 517 -18.93 -23.59 -11.59
CA CYS A 517 -19.90 -24.05 -12.58
C CYS A 517 -20.20 -25.55 -12.50
N GLU A 518 -20.03 -26.19 -11.33
CA GLU A 518 -20.28 -27.65 -11.17
C GLU A 518 -21.66 -28.08 -11.69
N ASN A 519 -22.67 -27.20 -11.67
CA ASN A 519 -24.02 -27.46 -12.15
C ASN A 519 -24.19 -27.26 -13.67
N GLU A 520 -23.12 -26.94 -14.41
CA GLU A 520 -23.12 -26.70 -15.84
C GLU A 520 -22.20 -27.73 -16.58
N PRO A 521 -22.56 -29.02 -16.70
CA PRO A 521 -21.66 -30.08 -17.13
C PRO A 521 -21.04 -29.86 -18.52
N GLU A 522 -21.78 -29.28 -19.47
CA GLU A 522 -21.26 -28.97 -20.79
C GLU A 522 -20.19 -27.86 -20.76
N TYR A 523 -20.38 -26.88 -19.90
CA TYR A 523 -19.40 -25.83 -19.74
C TYR A 523 -18.16 -26.32 -18.98
N VAL A 524 -18.33 -27.15 -17.95
CA VAL A 524 -17.22 -27.82 -17.24
C VAL A 524 -16.39 -28.65 -18.21
N LYS A 525 -17.04 -29.41 -19.10
CA LYS A 525 -16.34 -30.18 -20.15
C LYS A 525 -15.53 -29.26 -21.09
N TYR A 526 -16.10 -28.14 -21.53
CA TYR A 526 -15.36 -27.14 -22.32
C TYR A 526 -14.12 -26.59 -21.57
N LEU A 527 -14.27 -26.32 -20.26
CA LEU A 527 -13.17 -25.82 -19.42
C LEU A 527 -12.07 -26.89 -19.27
N ASP A 528 -12.45 -28.18 -19.10
CA ASP A 528 -11.49 -29.29 -19.01
C ASP A 528 -10.71 -29.46 -20.31
N GLU A 529 -11.40 -29.53 -21.45
CA GLU A 529 -10.76 -29.66 -22.77
C GLU A 529 -9.83 -28.47 -23.08
N THR A 530 -10.21 -27.27 -22.66
CA THR A 530 -9.41 -26.06 -22.85
C THR A 530 -8.17 -26.09 -21.92
N ALA A 531 -8.34 -26.49 -20.67
CA ALA A 531 -7.24 -26.58 -19.70
C ALA A 531 -6.22 -27.64 -20.11
N GLU A 532 -6.68 -28.83 -20.54
CA GLU A 532 -5.81 -29.92 -21.05
C GLU A 532 -5.01 -29.46 -22.27
N LYS A 533 -5.68 -28.81 -23.24
CA LYS A 533 -5.01 -28.28 -24.42
C LYS A 533 -3.95 -27.25 -24.08
N LEU A 534 -4.28 -26.29 -23.20
CA LEU A 534 -3.36 -25.25 -22.77
C LEU A 534 -2.16 -25.84 -22.03
N LEU A 535 -2.40 -26.77 -21.12
CA LEU A 535 -1.33 -27.43 -20.36
C LEU A 535 -0.39 -28.22 -21.29
N LYS A 536 -0.94 -28.89 -22.32
CA LYS A 536 -0.13 -29.56 -23.34
C LYS A 536 0.77 -28.57 -24.08
N ILE A 537 0.24 -27.44 -24.50
CA ILE A 537 1.03 -26.37 -25.17
C ILE A 537 2.15 -25.87 -24.26
N LEU A 538 1.84 -25.56 -23.01
CA LEU A 538 2.83 -25.11 -22.00
C LEU A 538 3.97 -26.12 -21.84
N ASN A 539 3.67 -27.40 -21.77
CA ASN A 539 4.68 -28.45 -21.64
C ASN A 539 5.51 -28.66 -22.91
N GLU A 540 4.88 -28.66 -24.10
CA GLU A 540 5.56 -28.92 -25.36
C GLU A 540 6.32 -27.74 -25.92
N LYS A 541 5.88 -26.49 -25.64
CA LYS A 541 6.43 -25.27 -26.24
C LYS A 541 7.19 -24.41 -25.29
N CYS A 542 6.85 -24.44 -23.98
CA CYS A 542 7.41 -23.49 -23.02
C CYS A 542 8.39 -24.14 -22.02
N PHE A 543 8.34 -25.46 -21.80
CA PHE A 543 9.20 -26.15 -20.85
C PHE A 543 10.53 -26.58 -21.52
N GLU A 544 11.66 -26.09 -21.00
CA GLU A 544 13.01 -26.39 -21.50
C GLU A 544 13.78 -27.39 -20.61
N GLY A 545 13.07 -28.16 -19.77
CA GLY A 545 13.65 -29.21 -18.92
C GLY A 545 14.01 -28.77 -17.52
N ASP A 546 14.45 -27.53 -17.34
CA ASP A 546 14.80 -26.93 -16.04
C ASP A 546 14.04 -25.64 -15.73
N ARG A 547 13.32 -25.10 -16.68
CA ARG A 547 12.53 -23.86 -16.57
C ARG A 547 11.42 -23.77 -17.59
N PHE A 548 10.45 -22.89 -17.33
CA PHE A 548 9.53 -22.40 -18.34
C PHE A 548 10.08 -21.08 -18.92
N ILE A 549 10.02 -20.92 -20.23
CA ILE A 549 10.39 -19.69 -20.93
C ILE A 549 9.44 -18.54 -20.53
N ARG A 550 9.83 -17.29 -20.78
CA ARG A 550 8.99 -16.12 -20.47
C ARG A 550 7.84 -15.97 -21.48
N GLY A 551 8.06 -16.31 -22.74
CA GLY A 551 7.06 -16.22 -23.78
C GLY A 551 7.62 -16.19 -25.19
N PHE A 552 6.75 -15.84 -26.14
CA PHE A 552 7.08 -15.67 -27.56
C PHE A 552 6.76 -14.25 -27.99
N ARG A 553 7.62 -13.68 -28.83
CA ARG A 553 7.33 -12.43 -29.54
C ARG A 553 6.40 -12.69 -30.71
N ASP A 554 5.78 -11.62 -31.24
CA ASP A 554 5.02 -11.67 -32.48
C ASP A 554 5.87 -12.04 -33.73
N THR A 555 7.19 -11.91 -33.64
CA THR A 555 8.15 -12.40 -34.64
C THR A 555 8.40 -13.91 -34.57
N GLY A 556 7.87 -14.59 -33.53
CA GLY A 556 8.13 -15.99 -33.23
C GLY A 556 9.39 -16.25 -32.40
N ASP A 557 10.14 -15.21 -32.03
CA ASP A 557 11.34 -15.34 -31.20
C ASP A 557 10.95 -15.72 -29.77
N ILE A 558 11.71 -16.61 -29.15
CA ILE A 558 11.55 -17.01 -27.76
C ILE A 558 12.18 -15.95 -26.85
N ILE A 559 11.58 -15.68 -25.71
CA ILE A 559 12.10 -14.84 -24.64
C ILE A 559 12.22 -15.66 -23.37
N GLY A 560 13.34 -15.58 -22.70
CA GLY A 560 13.61 -16.32 -21.46
C GLY A 560 14.00 -17.76 -21.68
N SER A 561 14.55 -18.09 -22.86
CA SER A 561 15.18 -19.38 -23.13
C SER A 561 16.48 -19.52 -22.36
N LYS A 562 16.81 -20.73 -21.93
CA LYS A 562 18.13 -21.04 -21.34
C LYS A 562 19.31 -20.73 -22.28
N ASN A 563 19.05 -20.57 -23.58
CA ASN A 563 20.03 -20.22 -24.60
C ASN A 563 20.18 -18.71 -24.80
N ASP A 564 19.32 -17.90 -24.22
CA ASP A 564 19.42 -16.45 -24.30
C ASP A 564 20.66 -15.97 -23.55
N ARG A 565 21.37 -15.03 -24.15
CA ARG A 565 22.55 -14.42 -23.53
C ARG A 565 22.17 -13.57 -22.32
N GLU A 566 21.07 -12.87 -22.41
CA GLU A 566 20.50 -11.98 -21.39
C GLU A 566 19.04 -12.41 -21.11
N ALA A 567 18.58 -12.16 -19.90
CA ALA A 567 17.24 -12.51 -19.44
C ALA A 567 16.84 -13.99 -19.69
N SER A 568 17.80 -14.90 -19.52
CA SER A 568 17.58 -16.34 -19.73
C SER A 568 16.79 -17.04 -18.64
N MET A 569 16.61 -16.38 -17.49
CA MET A 569 15.81 -16.91 -16.37
C MET A 569 14.85 -15.82 -15.87
N TRP A 570 13.59 -16.17 -15.70
CA TRP A 570 12.53 -15.30 -15.21
C TRP A 570 11.76 -15.95 -14.06
N LEU A 571 11.44 -15.19 -13.02
CA LEU A 571 10.78 -15.69 -11.82
C LEU A 571 9.28 -16.01 -12.04
N ASN A 572 8.57 -15.12 -12.75
CA ASN A 572 7.11 -15.19 -12.87
C ASN A 572 6.59 -16.51 -13.44
N PRO A 573 7.11 -17.05 -14.58
CA PRO A 573 6.60 -18.30 -15.12
C PRO A 573 6.81 -19.48 -14.16
N GLN A 574 7.92 -19.49 -13.41
CA GLN A 574 8.24 -20.60 -12.51
C GLN A 574 7.27 -20.61 -11.31
N SER A 575 7.10 -19.45 -10.65
CA SER A 575 6.18 -19.34 -9.52
C SER A 575 4.74 -19.71 -9.92
N TRP A 576 4.29 -19.18 -11.06
CA TRP A 576 2.90 -19.39 -11.51
C TRP A 576 2.64 -20.77 -12.09
N ALA A 577 3.65 -21.48 -12.62
CA ALA A 577 3.53 -22.88 -12.96
C ALA A 577 3.15 -23.73 -11.74
N VAL A 578 3.70 -23.41 -10.58
CA VAL A 578 3.40 -24.09 -9.31
C VAL A 578 2.06 -23.61 -8.71
N ILE A 579 1.85 -22.31 -8.61
CA ILE A 579 0.63 -21.71 -8.02
C ILE A 579 -0.61 -22.19 -8.77
N SER A 580 -0.57 -22.21 -10.09
CA SER A 580 -1.68 -22.68 -10.93
C SER A 580 -1.87 -24.19 -10.90
N ARG A 581 -0.95 -24.95 -10.31
CA ARG A 581 -0.87 -26.42 -10.39
C ARG A 581 -0.67 -26.93 -11.82
N GLY A 582 -0.08 -26.11 -12.70
CA GLY A 582 0.26 -26.50 -14.07
C GLY A 582 1.55 -27.29 -14.20
N ALA A 583 2.47 -27.16 -13.24
CA ALA A 583 3.66 -27.99 -13.15
C ALA A 583 3.38 -29.33 -12.48
N THR A 584 3.99 -30.42 -12.98
CA THR A 584 4.01 -31.70 -12.23
C THR A 584 4.89 -31.54 -10.98
N PRO A 585 4.77 -32.44 -9.98
CA PRO A 585 5.66 -32.40 -8.81
C PRO A 585 7.16 -32.38 -9.19
N GLU A 586 7.56 -33.19 -10.17
CA GLU A 586 8.95 -33.23 -10.63
C GLU A 586 9.39 -31.93 -11.33
N GLN A 587 8.49 -31.34 -12.12
CA GLN A 587 8.75 -30.04 -12.74
C GLN A 587 8.86 -28.95 -11.67
N ALA A 588 7.97 -28.95 -10.68
CA ALA A 588 7.98 -27.97 -9.60
C ALA A 588 9.32 -27.97 -8.85
N GLU A 589 9.82 -29.17 -8.48
CA GLU A 589 11.13 -29.30 -7.83
C GLU A 589 12.26 -28.68 -8.67
N VAL A 590 12.31 -29.02 -9.96
CA VAL A 590 13.39 -28.58 -10.85
C VAL A 590 13.33 -27.08 -11.11
N ILE A 591 12.14 -26.53 -11.43
CA ILE A 591 12.01 -25.10 -11.76
C ILE A 591 12.25 -24.21 -10.54
N LEU A 592 11.80 -24.62 -9.35
CA LEU A 592 12.04 -23.88 -8.11
C LEU A 592 13.51 -23.94 -7.70
N GLN A 593 14.16 -25.10 -7.85
CA GLN A 593 15.60 -25.21 -7.61
C GLN A 593 16.41 -24.35 -8.58
N THR A 594 16.05 -24.33 -9.86
CA THR A 594 16.72 -23.50 -10.88
C THR A 594 16.50 -22.01 -10.60
N ALA A 595 15.29 -21.61 -10.18
CA ALA A 595 14.99 -20.22 -9.78
C ALA A 595 15.85 -19.80 -8.58
N TYR A 596 15.96 -20.65 -7.57
CA TYR A 596 16.82 -20.42 -6.41
C TYR A 596 18.28 -20.22 -6.83
N GLU A 597 18.83 -21.13 -7.63
CA GLU A 597 20.24 -21.08 -8.05
C GLU A 597 20.59 -19.88 -8.94
N LYS A 598 19.63 -19.41 -9.73
CA LYS A 598 19.88 -18.36 -10.73
C LYS A 598 19.45 -16.96 -10.30
N LEU A 599 18.45 -16.85 -9.42
CA LEU A 599 17.83 -15.59 -9.08
C LEU A 599 18.01 -15.18 -7.62
N ASN A 600 18.34 -16.12 -6.70
CA ASN A 600 18.38 -15.79 -5.29
C ASN A 600 19.60 -14.93 -4.93
N THR A 601 19.35 -13.96 -4.06
CA THR A 601 20.35 -13.06 -3.46
C THR A 601 20.10 -12.94 -1.95
N PRO A 602 21.01 -12.35 -1.18
CA PRO A 602 20.75 -12.07 0.24
C PRO A 602 19.59 -11.11 0.51
N TYR A 603 18.97 -10.54 -0.52
CA TYR A 603 17.90 -9.52 -0.43
C TYR A 603 16.60 -9.97 -1.10
N GLY A 604 16.53 -11.21 -1.55
CA GLY A 604 15.40 -11.82 -2.26
C GLY A 604 15.75 -12.26 -3.68
N LEU A 605 14.73 -12.74 -4.40
CA LEU A 605 14.88 -13.24 -5.77
C LEU A 605 14.80 -12.10 -6.79
N GLU A 606 15.74 -12.03 -7.69
CA GLU A 606 15.69 -11.12 -8.82
C GLU A 606 14.59 -11.51 -9.81
N LEU A 607 13.99 -10.52 -10.45
CA LEU A 607 12.87 -10.76 -11.38
C LEU A 607 13.32 -11.56 -12.60
N MET A 608 14.53 -11.28 -13.08
CA MET A 608 15.14 -11.99 -14.19
C MET A 608 16.65 -11.82 -14.19
N GLN A 609 17.38 -12.76 -14.79
CA GLN A 609 18.83 -12.77 -14.94
C GLN A 609 19.29 -13.45 -16.23
N PRO A 610 20.45 -13.01 -16.78
CA PRO A 610 21.16 -11.74 -16.55
C PRO A 610 20.34 -10.52 -17.01
N SER A 611 20.65 -9.32 -16.46
CA SER A 611 19.98 -8.08 -16.89
C SER A 611 20.26 -7.78 -18.37
N TYR A 612 19.30 -7.11 -19.02
CA TYR A 612 19.50 -6.59 -20.37
C TYR A 612 20.53 -5.47 -20.40
N ARG A 613 21.53 -5.59 -21.26
CA ARG A 613 22.59 -4.59 -21.51
C ARG A 613 22.81 -4.37 -22.99
N TYR A 614 22.85 -5.45 -23.74
CA TYR A 614 23.28 -5.48 -25.14
C TYR A 614 22.21 -6.01 -26.08
N ASP A 615 21.50 -7.06 -25.67
CA ASP A 615 20.44 -7.65 -26.45
C ASP A 615 19.27 -6.68 -26.52
N TYR A 616 18.76 -6.47 -27.71
CA TYR A 616 17.74 -5.47 -27.95
C TYR A 616 16.63 -5.99 -28.84
N PHE A 617 15.40 -5.78 -28.37
CA PHE A 617 14.23 -5.68 -29.22
C PHE A 617 13.34 -4.55 -28.67
N GLU A 618 12.52 -3.94 -29.53
CA GLU A 618 11.75 -2.75 -29.19
C GLU A 618 10.84 -2.95 -27.95
N GLY A 619 10.33 -4.18 -27.75
CA GLY A 619 9.48 -4.53 -26.63
C GLY A 619 10.21 -4.72 -25.28
N ALA A 620 11.54 -4.78 -25.26
CA ALA A 620 12.32 -4.91 -24.01
C ALA A 620 12.52 -3.55 -23.34
N ARG A 621 11.45 -2.90 -22.92
CA ARG A 621 11.47 -1.54 -22.36
C ARG A 621 12.17 -1.48 -21.00
N MET A 622 12.28 -2.58 -20.25
CA MET A 622 13.03 -2.66 -18.99
C MET A 622 14.50 -2.26 -19.16
N ARG A 623 15.05 -2.34 -20.36
CA ARG A 623 16.41 -1.86 -20.67
C ARG A 623 16.62 -0.36 -20.39
N LEU A 624 15.56 0.43 -20.25
CA LEU A 624 15.64 1.82 -19.83
C LEU A 624 16.15 1.95 -18.38
N PHE A 625 15.96 0.91 -17.57
CA PHE A 625 16.47 0.86 -16.21
C PHE A 625 17.90 0.33 -16.18
N ASN A 626 18.67 0.86 -15.25
CA ASN A 626 20.03 0.35 -15.01
C ASN A 626 19.99 -1.14 -14.61
N PRO A 627 20.97 -1.95 -15.01
CA PRO A 627 21.07 -3.34 -14.57
C PRO A 627 20.99 -3.48 -13.04
N GLY A 628 20.25 -4.45 -12.58
CA GLY A 628 19.97 -4.65 -11.16
C GLY A 628 18.91 -3.72 -10.56
N THR A 629 18.14 -2.98 -11.39
CA THR A 629 17.10 -2.08 -10.88
C THR A 629 15.75 -2.33 -11.55
N LYS A 630 14.67 -2.17 -10.77
CA LYS A 630 13.29 -2.37 -11.23
C LYS A 630 13.16 -3.70 -12.00
N GLU A 631 12.51 -3.66 -13.17
CA GLU A 631 12.27 -4.86 -13.99
C GLU A 631 13.55 -5.35 -14.72
N ASN A 632 14.64 -4.60 -14.70
CA ASN A 632 15.90 -5.01 -15.34
C ASN A 632 16.87 -5.69 -14.36
N GLY A 633 16.52 -6.88 -13.90
CA GLY A 633 17.35 -7.66 -12.97
C GLY A 633 17.31 -7.14 -11.53
N GLY A 634 16.38 -6.27 -11.18
CA GLY A 634 16.12 -5.92 -9.80
C GLY A 634 15.30 -6.99 -9.08
N ILE A 635 15.30 -6.97 -7.77
CA ILE A 635 14.44 -7.78 -6.91
C ILE A 635 13.10 -7.07 -6.85
N PHE A 636 12.19 -7.39 -7.79
CA PHE A 636 10.85 -6.83 -7.75
C PHE A 636 10.07 -7.52 -6.63
N CYS A 637 9.57 -6.73 -5.65
CA CYS A 637 9.13 -7.31 -4.38
C CYS A 637 7.76 -7.99 -4.46
N GLN A 638 6.88 -7.62 -5.38
CA GLN A 638 5.58 -8.28 -5.54
C GLN A 638 5.72 -9.77 -5.92
N PRO A 639 6.58 -10.20 -6.86
CA PRO A 639 6.84 -11.61 -7.14
C PRO A 639 7.47 -12.40 -5.97
N GLN A 640 8.02 -11.75 -4.94
CA GLN A 640 8.51 -12.47 -3.76
C GLN A 640 7.36 -13.21 -3.06
N GLY A 641 6.18 -12.58 -2.94
CA GLY A 641 5.00 -13.25 -2.38
C GLY A 641 4.57 -14.48 -3.17
N TRP A 642 4.66 -14.42 -4.50
CA TRP A 642 4.38 -15.60 -5.34
C TRP A 642 5.44 -16.69 -5.18
N ALA A 643 6.70 -16.33 -5.06
CA ALA A 643 7.78 -17.30 -4.82
C ALA A 643 7.65 -17.99 -3.46
N ILE A 644 7.34 -17.21 -2.40
CA ILE A 644 7.04 -17.74 -1.07
C ILE A 644 5.88 -18.74 -1.14
N LEU A 645 4.78 -18.37 -1.79
CA LEU A 645 3.62 -19.24 -1.94
C LEU A 645 3.96 -20.51 -2.72
N ALA A 646 4.69 -20.41 -3.82
CA ALA A 646 5.08 -21.54 -4.66
C ALA A 646 5.92 -22.56 -3.89
N GLU A 647 6.96 -22.12 -3.16
CA GLU A 647 7.77 -23.00 -2.32
C GLU A 647 6.95 -23.65 -1.21
N ALA A 648 6.07 -22.88 -0.57
CA ALA A 648 5.21 -23.41 0.49
C ALA A 648 4.22 -24.46 -0.01
N LEU A 649 3.67 -24.29 -1.21
CA LEU A 649 2.74 -25.25 -1.81
C LEU A 649 3.35 -26.63 -2.08
N VAL A 650 4.66 -26.69 -2.33
CA VAL A 650 5.38 -27.96 -2.48
C VAL A 650 5.94 -28.51 -1.15
N GLY A 651 5.90 -27.68 -0.09
CA GLY A 651 6.31 -28.07 1.25
C GLY A 651 7.76 -27.68 1.61
N HIS A 652 8.37 -26.76 0.89
CA HIS A 652 9.72 -26.25 1.14
C HIS A 652 9.70 -25.09 2.16
N GLY A 653 9.37 -25.40 3.42
CA GLY A 653 9.20 -24.41 4.47
C GLY A 653 10.45 -23.59 4.78
N ASN A 654 11.62 -24.19 4.78
CA ASN A 654 12.89 -23.48 4.98
C ASN A 654 13.12 -22.43 3.90
N ARG A 655 12.87 -22.77 2.64
CA ARG A 655 13.09 -21.85 1.51
C ARG A 655 12.02 -20.78 1.43
N ALA A 656 10.76 -21.12 1.66
CA ALA A 656 9.67 -20.15 1.71
C ALA A 656 9.94 -19.06 2.78
N PHE A 657 10.37 -19.47 3.97
CA PHE A 657 10.69 -18.55 5.03
C PHE A 657 12.01 -17.79 4.78
N GLN A 658 12.99 -18.41 4.12
CA GLN A 658 14.22 -17.74 3.68
C GLN A 658 13.89 -16.57 2.75
N TYR A 659 13.03 -16.75 1.74
CA TYR A 659 12.62 -15.69 0.82
C TYR A 659 11.89 -14.55 1.54
N PHE A 660 11.04 -14.90 2.53
CA PHE A 660 10.45 -13.88 3.39
C PHE A 660 11.52 -13.07 4.11
N ARG A 661 12.47 -13.72 4.80
CA ARG A 661 13.52 -13.03 5.56
C ARG A 661 14.43 -12.18 4.70
N GLU A 662 14.79 -12.64 3.52
CA GLU A 662 15.65 -11.94 2.57
C GLU A 662 15.01 -10.69 2.01
N SER A 663 13.69 -10.68 1.79
CA SER A 663 12.95 -9.53 1.22
C SER A 663 12.18 -8.69 2.25
N SER A 664 11.99 -9.18 3.48
CA SER A 664 11.21 -8.49 4.51
C SER A 664 11.90 -7.23 5.04
N PRO A 665 11.18 -6.10 5.14
CA PRO A 665 11.73 -4.87 5.70
C PRO A 665 12.24 -5.04 7.14
N ALA A 666 11.51 -5.77 7.98
CA ALA A 666 11.84 -5.95 9.39
C ALA A 666 13.16 -6.70 9.60
N SER A 667 13.55 -7.56 8.67
CA SER A 667 14.82 -8.31 8.72
C SER A 667 16.06 -7.41 8.58
N PHE A 668 15.89 -6.18 8.10
CA PHE A 668 16.98 -5.21 7.88
C PHE A 668 16.89 -4.01 8.83
N ASN A 669 16.21 -4.14 9.96
CA ASN A 669 16.07 -3.04 10.92
C ASN A 669 17.43 -2.59 11.50
N ASP A 670 18.39 -3.48 11.60
CA ASP A 670 19.76 -3.22 12.06
C ASP A 670 20.72 -2.75 10.93
N ASP A 671 20.31 -2.94 9.65
CA ASP A 671 21.03 -2.49 8.45
C ASP A 671 20.22 -1.47 7.64
N ALA A 672 19.56 -0.55 8.31
CA ALA A 672 18.68 0.43 7.68
C ALA A 672 19.42 1.42 6.76
N ASP A 673 20.71 1.66 6.95
CA ASP A 673 21.52 2.47 6.04
C ASP A 673 21.61 1.86 4.64
N ARG A 674 21.67 0.52 4.54
CA ARG A 674 21.65 -0.20 3.27
C ARG A 674 20.26 -0.18 2.64
N ARG A 675 19.25 -0.51 3.47
CA ARG A 675 17.87 -0.59 2.99
C ARG A 675 17.29 0.77 2.60
N VAL A 676 17.63 1.84 3.33
CA VAL A 676 17.24 3.25 3.15
C VAL A 676 15.80 3.55 3.56
N ILE A 677 14.80 2.82 3.05
CA ILE A 677 13.38 3.04 3.39
C ILE A 677 13.01 2.39 4.73
N GLU A 678 11.81 2.65 5.19
CA GLU A 678 11.27 2.20 6.48
C GLU A 678 11.46 0.68 6.72
N PRO A 679 11.92 0.26 7.89
CA PRO A 679 12.05 -1.17 8.22
C PRO A 679 10.69 -1.85 8.54
N TYR A 680 9.59 -1.11 8.55
CA TYR A 680 8.24 -1.61 8.78
C TYR A 680 7.37 -1.62 7.52
N VAL A 681 7.91 -1.29 6.34
CA VAL A 681 7.14 -1.13 5.10
C VAL A 681 7.84 -1.81 3.92
N HIS A 682 7.08 -2.54 3.13
CA HIS A 682 7.56 -3.09 1.87
C HIS A 682 7.72 -1.99 0.81
N GLY A 683 8.80 -2.09 0.03
CA GLY A 683 9.00 -1.32 -1.20
C GLY A 683 8.53 -2.08 -2.44
N GLN A 684 8.53 -1.41 -3.58
CA GLN A 684 8.21 -2.01 -4.88
C GLN A 684 9.35 -2.91 -5.36
N PHE A 685 10.61 -2.45 -5.19
CA PHE A 685 11.79 -3.22 -5.59
C PHE A 685 12.99 -2.93 -4.67
N ILE A 686 13.91 -3.88 -4.66
CA ILE A 686 15.22 -3.80 -4.03
C ILE A 686 16.26 -3.90 -5.14
N GLU A 687 17.35 -3.16 -5.07
CA GLU A 687 18.42 -3.25 -6.04
C GLU A 687 19.12 -4.61 -5.95
N GLY A 688 19.22 -5.27 -7.09
CA GLY A 688 19.82 -6.61 -7.24
C GLY A 688 21.35 -6.57 -7.29
N HIS A 689 21.96 -7.75 -7.43
CA HIS A 689 23.41 -7.91 -7.32
C HIS A 689 24.22 -7.17 -8.41
N GLU A 690 23.63 -6.86 -9.56
CA GLU A 690 24.29 -6.10 -10.63
C GLU A 690 24.31 -4.59 -10.36
N SER A 691 23.59 -4.10 -9.35
CA SER A 691 23.68 -2.71 -8.91
C SER A 691 24.83 -2.52 -7.92
N PRO A 692 25.56 -1.39 -7.99
CA PRO A 692 26.55 -1.02 -6.99
C PRO A 692 25.94 -0.75 -5.60
N PHE A 693 24.61 -0.66 -5.52
CA PHE A 693 23.84 -0.42 -4.28
C PHE A 693 22.91 -1.58 -3.93
N ALA A 694 23.35 -2.81 -4.20
CA ALA A 694 22.58 -4.02 -3.89
C ALA A 694 22.02 -4.01 -2.46
N GLY A 695 20.74 -4.32 -2.32
CA GLY A 695 20.00 -4.29 -1.05
C GLY A 695 19.27 -2.97 -0.75
N ARG A 696 19.49 -1.91 -1.54
CA ARG A 696 18.76 -0.65 -1.38
C ARG A 696 17.33 -0.77 -1.91
N SER A 697 16.35 -0.44 -1.07
CA SER A 697 14.93 -0.55 -1.41
C SER A 697 14.33 0.79 -1.85
N HIS A 698 13.29 0.73 -2.69
CA HIS A 698 12.68 1.90 -3.32
C HIS A 698 11.16 1.79 -3.42
N VAL A 699 10.51 2.95 -3.62
CA VAL A 699 9.08 3.10 -3.91
C VAL A 699 8.24 2.41 -2.82
N HIS A 700 8.33 2.96 -1.63
CA HIS A 700 7.72 2.43 -0.43
C HIS A 700 6.21 2.69 -0.34
N TRP A 701 5.53 1.95 0.51
CA TRP A 701 4.11 2.00 0.85
C TRP A 701 3.18 1.46 -0.23
N LEU A 702 2.88 2.21 -1.28
CA LEU A 702 1.85 1.86 -2.26
C LEU A 702 2.39 0.88 -3.30
N THR A 703 2.35 -0.39 -2.97
CA THR A 703 2.86 -1.48 -3.81
C THR A 703 2.07 -2.76 -3.61
N GLY A 704 1.86 -3.52 -4.69
CA GLY A 704 1.27 -4.86 -4.63
C GLY A 704 2.09 -5.89 -3.84
N THR A 705 3.31 -5.53 -3.45
CA THR A 705 4.13 -6.35 -2.55
C THR A 705 3.41 -6.65 -1.24
N ALA A 706 2.74 -5.66 -0.65
CA ALA A 706 2.05 -5.83 0.62
C ALA A 706 1.05 -6.99 0.55
N SER A 707 0.18 -7.01 -0.46
CA SER A 707 -0.85 -8.04 -0.63
C SER A 707 -0.27 -9.40 -0.99
N THR A 708 0.69 -9.46 -1.92
CA THR A 708 1.25 -10.76 -2.36
C THR A 708 2.10 -11.42 -1.28
N VAL A 709 2.87 -10.64 -0.51
CA VAL A 709 3.64 -11.16 0.63
C VAL A 709 2.69 -11.58 1.76
N MET A 710 1.62 -10.82 2.04
CA MET A 710 0.60 -11.23 3.01
C MET A 710 -0.02 -12.58 2.64
N VAL A 711 -0.44 -12.75 1.38
CA VAL A 711 -0.96 -14.02 0.86
C VAL A 711 0.09 -15.13 0.93
N GLY A 712 1.32 -14.87 0.50
CA GLY A 712 2.41 -15.83 0.54
C GLY A 712 2.73 -16.31 1.96
N CYS A 713 2.67 -15.41 2.94
CA CYS A 713 2.90 -15.75 4.34
C CYS A 713 1.72 -16.47 4.97
N VAL A 714 0.49 -15.94 4.80
CA VAL A 714 -0.69 -16.50 5.47
C VAL A 714 -1.12 -17.83 4.82
N GLU A 715 -1.25 -17.88 3.51
CA GLU A 715 -1.69 -19.09 2.81
C GLU A 715 -0.55 -20.06 2.52
N GLY A 716 0.68 -19.55 2.43
CA GLY A 716 1.88 -20.36 2.20
C GLY A 716 2.52 -20.81 3.52
N ILE A 717 3.31 -19.93 4.17
CA ILE A 717 4.11 -20.28 5.35
C ILE A 717 3.22 -20.76 6.50
N LEU A 718 2.21 -20.00 6.90
CA LEU A 718 1.28 -20.37 7.96
C LEU A 718 0.27 -21.43 7.51
N GLY A 719 0.07 -21.58 6.21
CA GLY A 719 -0.75 -22.61 5.59
C GLY A 719 -2.25 -22.46 5.83
N LEU A 720 -2.73 -21.27 6.16
CA LEU A 720 -4.13 -20.98 6.42
C LEU A 720 -4.85 -20.75 5.08
N ARG A 721 -5.58 -21.76 4.60
CA ARG A 721 -6.22 -21.78 3.27
C ARG A 721 -7.71 -22.01 3.37
N PRO A 722 -8.53 -20.95 3.38
CA PRO A 722 -9.97 -21.07 3.16
C PRO A 722 -10.29 -21.76 1.82
N THR A 723 -11.33 -22.58 1.81
CA THR A 723 -11.88 -23.23 0.63
C THR A 723 -13.39 -23.03 0.61
N THR A 724 -14.04 -23.28 -0.51
CA THR A 724 -15.52 -23.21 -0.60
C THR A 724 -16.21 -24.16 0.37
N LYS A 725 -15.55 -25.26 0.77
CA LYS A 725 -16.09 -26.33 1.64
C LYS A 725 -15.72 -26.17 3.12
N GLY A 726 -14.76 -25.33 3.45
CA GLY A 726 -14.25 -25.15 4.82
C GLY A 726 -12.86 -24.56 4.84
N ILE A 727 -11.97 -25.05 5.70
CA ILE A 727 -10.62 -24.49 5.86
C ILE A 727 -9.56 -25.60 5.92
N GLU A 728 -8.47 -25.43 5.19
CA GLU A 728 -7.27 -26.25 5.27
C GLU A 728 -6.20 -25.52 6.08
N ILE A 729 -5.45 -26.24 6.91
CA ILE A 729 -4.31 -25.69 7.67
C ILE A 729 -3.09 -26.55 7.33
N SER A 730 -2.33 -26.12 6.35
CA SER A 730 -1.18 -26.86 5.80
C SER A 730 0.10 -26.01 5.84
N PRO A 731 0.72 -25.84 7.04
CA PRO A 731 1.90 -25.02 7.22
C PRO A 731 3.10 -25.51 6.40
N ALA A 732 3.91 -24.56 5.94
CA ALA A 732 5.24 -24.81 5.38
C ALA A 732 6.22 -23.88 6.09
N ILE A 733 6.84 -24.38 7.16
CA ILE A 733 7.63 -23.61 8.13
C ILE A 733 9.08 -24.11 8.18
N PRO A 734 10.00 -23.32 8.71
CA PRO A 734 11.36 -23.79 8.98
C PRO A 734 11.36 -25.04 9.85
N ALA A 735 12.16 -26.02 9.47
CA ALA A 735 12.30 -27.27 10.24
C ALA A 735 12.77 -27.00 11.67
N GLU A 736 13.50 -25.93 11.92
CA GLU A 736 13.96 -25.50 13.26
C GLU A 736 12.86 -24.98 14.18
N TRP A 737 11.66 -24.70 13.68
CA TRP A 737 10.55 -24.24 14.50
C TRP A 737 9.83 -25.44 15.14
N ASP A 738 9.76 -25.47 16.47
CA ASP A 738 8.98 -26.49 17.19
C ASP A 738 7.45 -26.33 16.97
N GLY A 739 7.05 -25.20 16.43
CA GLY A 739 5.66 -24.87 16.10
C GLY A 739 5.36 -23.40 16.30
N PHE A 740 4.07 -23.07 16.22
CA PHE A 740 3.55 -21.70 16.43
C PHE A 740 2.08 -21.74 16.80
N THR A 741 1.51 -20.60 17.21
CA THR A 741 0.07 -20.44 17.44
C THR A 741 -0.52 -19.37 16.55
N MET A 742 -1.81 -19.54 16.24
CA MET A 742 -2.56 -18.60 15.41
C MET A 742 -3.99 -18.54 15.89
N GLU A 743 -4.56 -17.33 15.95
CA GLU A 743 -5.97 -17.08 16.19
C GLU A 743 -6.60 -16.52 14.91
N LYS A 744 -7.75 -17.02 14.52
CA LYS A 744 -8.48 -16.60 13.32
C LYS A 744 -9.97 -16.57 13.56
N VAL A 745 -10.63 -15.52 13.09
CA VAL A 745 -12.09 -15.52 12.94
C VAL A 745 -12.41 -15.95 11.51
N PHE A 746 -13.06 -17.10 11.37
CA PHE A 746 -13.41 -17.68 10.06
C PHE A 746 -14.91 -17.92 10.00
N ARG A 747 -15.62 -17.27 9.10
CA ARG A 747 -17.08 -17.34 8.95
C ARG A 747 -17.82 -17.16 10.28
N GLY A 748 -17.39 -16.17 11.09
CA GLY A 748 -17.93 -15.87 12.42
C GLY A 748 -17.50 -16.80 13.54
N LYS A 749 -16.77 -17.88 13.24
CA LYS A 749 -16.28 -18.87 14.21
C LYS A 749 -14.87 -18.57 14.65
N LYS A 750 -14.56 -18.78 15.94
CA LYS A 750 -13.20 -18.60 16.46
C LYS A 750 -12.37 -19.87 16.29
N LEU A 751 -11.18 -19.75 15.76
CA LEU A 751 -10.22 -20.84 15.59
C LEU A 751 -8.96 -20.53 16.39
N HIS A 752 -8.68 -21.32 17.42
CA HIS A 752 -7.43 -21.33 18.16
C HIS A 752 -6.56 -22.46 17.64
N ILE A 753 -5.57 -22.12 16.84
CA ILE A 753 -4.75 -23.07 16.10
C ILE A 753 -3.39 -23.18 16.78
N THR A 754 -2.98 -24.40 17.07
CA THR A 754 -1.62 -24.71 17.55
C THR A 754 -0.96 -25.68 16.58
N VAL A 755 0.14 -25.28 16.01
CA VAL A 755 0.98 -26.14 15.15
C VAL A 755 2.10 -26.73 15.99
N ASN A 756 2.19 -28.06 16.02
CA ASN A 756 3.25 -28.81 16.70
C ASN A 756 4.17 -29.45 15.67
N ASN A 757 5.42 -29.03 15.63
CA ASN A 757 6.44 -29.54 14.71
C ASN A 757 7.62 -30.20 15.42
N LEU A 758 7.35 -31.06 16.38
CA LEU A 758 8.40 -31.80 17.10
C LEU A 758 9.16 -32.82 16.22
N ALA A 759 8.63 -33.10 15.04
CA ALA A 759 9.27 -33.95 14.03
C ALA A 759 10.24 -33.15 13.11
N HIS A 760 10.34 -31.81 13.30
CA HIS A 760 11.18 -30.93 12.52
C HIS A 760 11.00 -31.04 11.01
N LYS A 761 9.73 -31.12 10.57
CA LYS A 761 9.35 -31.15 9.16
C LYS A 761 9.21 -29.75 8.60
N GLU A 762 9.39 -29.62 7.29
CA GLU A 762 9.20 -28.35 6.59
C GLU A 762 7.75 -28.10 6.13
N GLY A 763 6.97 -29.16 5.95
CA GLY A 763 5.59 -29.04 5.46
C GLY A 763 4.83 -30.36 5.56
N LYS A 764 3.58 -30.38 5.05
CA LYS A 764 2.69 -31.52 4.96
C LYS A 764 2.34 -32.10 6.34
N PRO A 765 1.34 -31.52 7.02
CA PRO A 765 0.88 -32.03 8.30
C PRO A 765 0.37 -33.47 8.18
N GLU A 766 0.54 -34.27 9.24
CA GLU A 766 0.11 -35.66 9.29
C GLU A 766 -1.38 -35.78 9.64
N LYS A 767 -1.82 -35.03 10.64
CA LYS A 767 -3.19 -35.09 11.15
C LYS A 767 -3.57 -33.83 11.90
N TYR A 768 -4.89 -33.66 12.12
CA TYR A 768 -5.43 -32.64 12.99
C TYR A 768 -6.09 -33.27 14.23
N ILE A 769 -6.16 -32.50 15.31
CA ILE A 769 -7.01 -32.76 16.47
C ILE A 769 -7.98 -31.59 16.60
N LEU A 770 -9.20 -31.76 16.14
CA LEU A 770 -10.26 -30.75 16.22
C LEU A 770 -11.10 -31.00 17.48
N ASN A 771 -11.10 -30.06 18.42
CA ASN A 771 -11.88 -30.12 19.67
C ASN A 771 -11.68 -31.46 20.43
N GLY A 772 -10.46 -32.01 20.38
CA GLY A 772 -10.10 -33.26 21.03
C GLY A 772 -10.33 -34.52 20.21
N GLN A 773 -10.85 -34.42 18.98
CA GLN A 773 -11.04 -35.56 18.06
C GLN A 773 -10.00 -35.55 16.96
N GLU A 774 -9.32 -36.66 16.75
CA GLU A 774 -8.38 -36.85 15.65
C GLU A 774 -9.10 -36.96 14.31
N MET A 775 -8.51 -36.31 13.28
CA MET A 775 -8.93 -36.45 11.88
C MET A 775 -7.70 -36.36 10.94
N PRO A 776 -7.79 -36.91 9.73
CA PRO A 776 -6.73 -36.74 8.74
C PRO A 776 -6.47 -35.26 8.42
N ALA A 777 -5.23 -34.92 8.07
CA ALA A 777 -4.93 -33.61 7.52
C ALA A 777 -5.67 -33.40 6.18
N GLY A 778 -6.12 -32.17 5.94
CA GLY A 778 -6.89 -31.78 4.75
C GLY A 778 -7.88 -30.67 5.07
N VAL A 779 -8.94 -30.56 4.29
CA VAL A 779 -10.00 -29.57 4.55
C VAL A 779 -10.82 -29.99 5.76
N ILE A 780 -10.94 -29.09 6.74
CA ILE A 780 -11.92 -29.19 7.84
C ILE A 780 -13.23 -28.62 7.30
N PRO A 781 -14.28 -29.46 7.11
CA PRO A 781 -15.56 -28.96 6.64
C PRO A 781 -16.18 -27.97 7.62
N GLU A 782 -16.88 -26.96 7.10
CA GLU A 782 -17.49 -25.92 7.93
C GLU A 782 -18.46 -26.46 8.98
N GLU A 783 -19.22 -27.49 8.62
CA GLU A 783 -20.19 -28.14 9.50
C GLU A 783 -19.55 -28.84 10.71
N MET A 784 -18.25 -29.15 10.67
CA MET A 784 -17.50 -29.68 11.81
C MET A 784 -17.02 -28.61 12.78
N LEU A 785 -17.08 -27.33 12.41
CA LEU A 785 -16.64 -26.23 13.23
C LEU A 785 -17.76 -25.75 14.18
N ALA A 786 -17.47 -25.69 15.47
CA ALA A 786 -18.30 -25.03 16.49
C ALA A 786 -18.10 -23.49 16.46
N GLU A 787 -18.74 -22.75 17.36
CA GLU A 787 -18.52 -21.30 17.53
C GLU A 787 -17.10 -20.98 18.02
N ASP A 788 -16.51 -21.85 18.83
CA ASP A 788 -15.15 -21.76 19.36
C ASP A 788 -14.44 -23.09 19.18
N ASN A 789 -13.28 -23.09 18.54
CA ASN A 789 -12.58 -24.31 18.11
C ASN A 789 -11.12 -24.31 18.55
N LYS A 790 -10.69 -25.45 19.07
CA LYS A 790 -9.28 -25.75 19.31
C LYS A 790 -8.79 -26.73 18.24
N ILE A 791 -7.83 -26.30 17.45
CA ILE A 791 -7.26 -27.10 16.36
C ILE A 791 -5.77 -27.29 16.66
N VAL A 792 -5.35 -28.55 16.81
CA VAL A 792 -3.94 -28.88 16.89
C VAL A 792 -3.51 -29.55 15.59
N VAL A 793 -2.56 -28.94 14.92
CA VAL A 793 -1.95 -29.45 13.69
C VAL A 793 -0.68 -30.18 14.06
N ILE A 794 -0.56 -31.44 13.71
CA ILE A 794 0.64 -32.27 13.90
C ILE A 794 1.39 -32.33 12.57
N MET A 795 2.62 -31.82 12.57
CA MET A 795 3.51 -31.82 11.41
C MET A 795 4.22 -33.16 11.24
#